data_63e8893d751f17a4635c1e8edb4a4ea1
#
_entry.id   63e8893d751f17a4635c1e8edb4a4ea1
#
_cell.length_a   1.000
_cell.length_b   1.000
_cell.length_c   1.000
_cell.angle_alpha   90.00
_cell.angle_beta   90.00
_cell.angle_gamma   90.00
#
_symmetry.space_group_name_H-M   'P 1'
#
loop_
_entity.id
_entity.type
_entity.pdbx_description
1 polymer ?
#
loop_
_entity_poly.entity_id
_entity_poly.type
_entity_poly.pdbx_seq_one_letter_code
_entity_poly.pdbx_strand_id
1 'polypeptide(L)'
;MKYFFGVISKNQVDIAIEYATKYNKEVIFIPSRRQIEFNGGYVNNWSTKTFSEYVKLKNISVKIQRGHGGPGQGLYNDDGYESLKDDCKYFDMIHIDPWKKYPELNEGIRWTIDMINFCYNKNPDIEYEIGTEEAIRSYSSEELEQIIIALKNNLSDKVFNKIKYCVIQCGNSLINCKNNNKYDEEKLISMLNVVKKYNLISKEHNGDYNDISIIKQKEQLGLEYINIAPEFGTIESSVILNKIKCNEKHYAEIYDMCIKSEKWKKWVSSDFDIENNKDQIILITCHYIYSNEDFLKIKNEYSDIDIDIKRQLSNKLLYLDEYYKERKMCCICGSKLLETLLDKDIETPITLSLFDTKHICPQIPYNIVECSECESTQIKYLGNISLVYEKNHIDSYGSTKSAKHNQFKNFILENTNISSICEIGAATGDLAHNIVEEVDINYTIIETDYHGSPNNKIKIVNSFFENADVNDIKADCLIMSDLFEHFYHPLLALEKIKKCNYEYVILNHPDFDYAIKNNHCIILNIEHTFQIEHQLLFGLFNNYGYVLNRRVDYRNFSLFLEFKKQSHLLPTPIKNHGTKNDTLAYVNNIRNISKNINSYIKENELREFYIWPCSVHTFTLFLFDLNYTKFTGILDNSPNKIGKYIDGYDLLCSSFDKLLKINDKNITIIISGANDYIKELSLNSECEIKFLEDFIQ
;
A
#
# COMPACT_ATOMS: atom_id res chain seq x y z
N MET A 1 -15.58 5.39 -3.56
CA MET A 1 -16.20 4.23 -2.84
C MET A 1 -16.34 4.54 -1.36
N LYS A 2 -17.42 4.10 -0.71
CA LYS A 2 -17.61 4.20 0.73
C LYS A 2 -17.62 2.81 1.38
N TYR A 3 -17.26 2.73 2.66
CA TYR A 3 -16.99 1.45 3.32
C TYR A 3 -17.78 1.27 4.60
N PHE A 4 -18.25 0.03 4.83
CA PHE A 4 -18.67 -0.46 6.12
C PHE A 4 -17.58 -1.40 6.65
N PHE A 5 -17.18 -1.21 7.89
CA PHE A 5 -16.11 -1.98 8.51
C PHE A 5 -16.67 -2.98 9.52
N GLY A 6 -16.47 -4.27 9.25
CA GLY A 6 -16.76 -5.31 10.23
C GLY A 6 -15.86 -5.15 11.46
N VAL A 7 -16.38 -5.49 12.64
CA VAL A 7 -15.66 -5.33 13.89
C VAL A 7 -14.88 -6.60 14.20
N ILE A 8 -13.55 -6.50 14.17
CA ILE A 8 -12.64 -7.66 14.32
C ILE A 8 -11.85 -7.61 15.64
N SER A 9 -11.40 -6.42 16.05
CA SER A 9 -10.60 -6.23 17.24
C SER A 9 -10.78 -4.82 17.80
N LYS A 10 -10.33 -4.63 19.05
CA LYS A 10 -10.29 -3.28 19.65
C LYS A 10 -9.31 -2.36 18.91
N ASN A 11 -8.17 -2.88 18.45
CA ASN A 11 -7.20 -2.10 17.68
C ASN A 11 -7.81 -1.59 16.38
N GLN A 12 -8.52 -2.45 15.65
CA GLN A 12 -9.18 -2.07 14.40
C GLN A 12 -10.26 -1.00 14.64
N VAL A 13 -11.06 -1.11 15.70
CA VAL A 13 -12.07 -0.11 16.06
C VAL A 13 -11.41 1.22 16.40
N ASP A 14 -10.34 1.21 17.20
CA ASP A 14 -9.63 2.42 17.61
C ASP A 14 -9.06 3.16 16.38
N ILE A 15 -8.37 2.45 15.51
CA ILE A 15 -7.76 3.04 14.30
C ILE A 15 -8.81 3.56 13.33
N ALA A 16 -9.93 2.87 13.15
CA ALA A 16 -11.02 3.36 12.29
C ALA A 16 -11.65 4.65 12.83
N ILE A 17 -11.79 4.78 14.16
CA ILE A 17 -12.27 6.01 14.80
C ILE A 17 -11.23 7.15 14.68
N GLU A 18 -9.95 6.86 14.90
CA GLU A 18 -8.85 7.81 14.72
C GLU A 18 -8.79 8.31 13.26
N TYR A 19 -8.93 7.40 12.29
CA TYR A 19 -9.01 7.71 10.88
C TYR A 19 -10.21 8.63 10.57
N ALA A 20 -11.42 8.29 11.05
CA ALA A 20 -12.61 9.11 10.88
C ALA A 20 -12.41 10.54 11.40
N THR A 21 -11.80 10.66 12.59
CA THR A 21 -11.57 11.96 13.25
C THR A 21 -10.48 12.77 12.55
N LYS A 22 -9.34 12.15 12.26
CA LYS A 22 -8.17 12.82 11.68
C LYS A 22 -8.42 13.31 10.25
N TYR A 23 -9.11 12.50 9.44
CA TYR A 23 -9.32 12.79 8.02
C TYR A 23 -10.73 13.26 7.68
N ASN A 24 -11.59 13.46 8.69
CA ASN A 24 -13.00 13.84 8.53
C ASN A 24 -13.74 12.90 7.55
N LYS A 25 -13.59 11.59 7.77
CA LYS A 25 -14.18 10.55 6.91
C LYS A 25 -15.38 9.89 7.58
N GLU A 26 -16.35 9.48 6.76
CA GLU A 26 -17.47 8.66 7.22
C GLU A 26 -16.96 7.25 7.54
N VAL A 27 -17.18 6.79 8.76
CA VAL A 27 -16.93 5.42 9.20
C VAL A 27 -18.21 4.82 9.75
N ILE A 28 -18.56 3.63 9.27
CA ILE A 28 -19.73 2.88 9.72
C ILE A 28 -19.24 1.48 10.12
N PHE A 29 -19.43 1.11 11.39
CA PHE A 29 -19.17 -0.25 11.84
C PHE A 29 -20.35 -1.17 11.55
N ILE A 30 -20.04 -2.41 11.13
CA ILE A 30 -21.05 -3.43 10.85
C ILE A 30 -20.72 -4.75 11.57
N PRO A 31 -20.83 -4.81 12.92
CA PRO A 31 -20.65 -6.05 13.65
C PRO A 31 -21.76 -7.04 13.36
N SER A 32 -21.40 -8.29 13.03
CA SER A 32 -22.34 -9.41 13.01
C SER A 32 -22.74 -9.82 14.42
N ARG A 33 -23.82 -10.59 14.55
CA ARG A 33 -24.30 -11.12 15.85
C ARG A 33 -23.28 -12.00 16.57
N ARG A 34 -22.32 -12.62 15.85
CA ARG A 34 -21.26 -13.40 16.47
C ARG A 34 -20.15 -12.55 17.03
N GLN A 35 -19.86 -11.41 16.38
CA GLN A 35 -18.82 -10.47 16.78
C GLN A 35 -19.24 -9.68 18.04
N ILE A 36 -20.44 -9.13 18.01
CA ILE A 36 -21.06 -8.32 19.08
C ILE A 36 -22.50 -8.79 19.24
N GLU A 37 -22.91 -9.22 20.43
CA GLU A 37 -24.27 -9.68 20.67
C GLU A 37 -24.82 -9.06 21.98
N PHE A 38 -26.12 -9.07 22.21
CA PHE A 38 -26.74 -8.47 23.40
C PHE A 38 -26.17 -9.06 24.71
N ASN A 39 -25.78 -10.32 24.71
CA ASN A 39 -25.18 -11.05 25.84
C ASN A 39 -23.65 -11.23 25.72
N GLY A 40 -22.98 -10.56 24.78
CA GLY A 40 -21.55 -10.63 24.51
C GLY A 40 -21.20 -11.43 23.25
N GLY A 41 -20.22 -10.92 22.51
CA GLY A 41 -19.66 -11.56 21.32
C GLY A 41 -18.19 -11.93 21.49
N TYR A 42 -17.57 -12.56 20.45
CA TYR A 42 -16.18 -12.98 20.57
C TYR A 42 -15.19 -11.80 20.48
N VAL A 43 -15.62 -10.64 19.96
CA VAL A 43 -14.73 -9.47 19.88
C VAL A 43 -14.75 -8.72 21.21
N ASN A 44 -13.64 -8.75 21.91
CA ASN A 44 -13.41 -8.06 23.19
C ASN A 44 -14.51 -8.30 24.24
N ASN A 45 -15.24 -9.41 24.13
CA ASN A 45 -16.41 -9.75 24.94
C ASN A 45 -17.48 -8.64 25.01
N TRP A 46 -17.52 -7.76 24.00
CA TRP A 46 -18.46 -6.65 23.95
C TRP A 46 -19.92 -7.12 23.76
N SER A 47 -20.78 -6.56 24.59
CA SER A 47 -22.22 -6.58 24.30
C SER A 47 -22.60 -5.45 23.32
N THR A 48 -23.78 -5.52 22.69
CA THR A 48 -24.34 -4.46 21.85
C THR A 48 -24.26 -3.10 22.55
N LYS A 49 -24.64 -3.05 23.83
CA LYS A 49 -24.58 -1.85 24.65
C LYS A 49 -23.16 -1.35 24.86
N THR A 50 -22.28 -2.20 25.37
CA THR A 50 -20.90 -1.76 25.73
C THR A 50 -20.08 -1.37 24.51
N PHE A 51 -20.30 -2.00 23.37
CA PHE A 51 -19.67 -1.61 22.11
C PHE A 51 -20.15 -0.23 21.64
N SER A 52 -21.48 0.00 21.64
CA SER A 52 -22.04 1.29 21.26
C SER A 52 -21.54 2.42 22.16
N GLU A 53 -21.56 2.22 23.48
CA GLU A 53 -21.03 3.19 24.44
C GLU A 53 -19.54 3.48 24.19
N TYR A 54 -18.73 2.46 23.92
CA TYR A 54 -17.32 2.60 23.60
C TYR A 54 -17.07 3.46 22.36
N VAL A 55 -17.78 3.18 21.27
CA VAL A 55 -17.65 3.93 19.99
C VAL A 55 -18.13 5.36 20.15
N LYS A 56 -19.32 5.56 20.72
CA LYS A 56 -19.95 6.90 20.85
C LYS A 56 -19.19 7.81 21.81
N LEU A 57 -18.54 7.26 22.84
CA LEU A 57 -17.68 8.01 23.74
C LEU A 57 -16.44 8.57 23.02
N LYS A 58 -15.89 7.84 22.06
CA LYS A 58 -14.72 8.27 21.29
C LYS A 58 -15.08 9.23 20.14
N ASN A 59 -16.14 8.94 19.43
CA ASN A 59 -16.64 9.77 18.34
C ASN A 59 -18.14 9.55 18.11
N ILE A 60 -18.96 10.53 18.48
CA ILE A 60 -20.42 10.44 18.37
C ILE A 60 -20.92 10.35 16.93
N SER A 61 -20.16 10.83 15.95
CA SER A 61 -20.55 10.82 14.54
C SER A 61 -20.39 9.48 13.84
N VAL A 62 -19.60 8.56 14.43
CA VAL A 62 -19.42 7.21 13.89
C VAL A 62 -20.71 6.43 14.03
N LYS A 63 -21.22 5.88 12.92
CA LYS A 63 -22.45 5.09 12.87
C LYS A 63 -22.18 3.61 13.12
N ILE A 64 -23.18 2.91 13.64
CA ILE A 64 -23.14 1.49 13.89
C ILE A 64 -24.36 0.82 13.28
N GLN A 65 -24.12 -0.20 12.45
CA GLN A 65 -25.14 -1.05 11.86
C GLN A 65 -25.03 -2.48 12.38
N ARG A 66 -26.12 -3.12 12.74
CA ARG A 66 -26.11 -4.58 12.90
C ARG A 66 -25.89 -5.27 11.56
N GLY A 67 -24.84 -6.08 11.44
CA GLY A 67 -24.64 -6.99 10.32
C GLY A 67 -25.37 -8.31 10.52
N HIS A 68 -26.09 -8.78 9.52
CA HIS A 68 -26.87 -10.03 9.56
C HIS A 68 -27.78 -10.13 10.78
N GLY A 69 -28.65 -9.15 10.97
CA GLY A 69 -29.67 -9.14 12.04
C GLY A 69 -30.82 -10.08 11.66
N GLY A 70 -30.97 -11.16 12.43
CA GLY A 70 -32.04 -12.11 12.17
C GLY A 70 -31.78 -13.50 12.79
N PRO A 71 -32.68 -14.46 12.52
CA PRO A 71 -32.65 -15.78 13.10
C PRO A 71 -31.46 -16.63 12.59
N GLY A 72 -30.87 -17.43 13.48
CA GLY A 72 -29.77 -18.34 13.14
C GLY A 72 -28.44 -17.66 12.76
N GLN A 73 -28.32 -16.35 12.94
CA GLN A 73 -27.12 -15.57 12.65
C GLN A 73 -26.16 -15.46 13.83
N GLY A 74 -26.64 -15.68 15.07
CA GLY A 74 -25.84 -15.69 16.31
C GLY A 74 -25.07 -16.99 16.55
N LEU A 75 -24.66 -17.17 17.81
CA LEU A 75 -23.99 -18.40 18.27
C LEU A 75 -25.01 -19.53 18.52
N TYR A 76 -26.24 -19.18 18.83
CA TYR A 76 -27.33 -20.11 19.14
C TYR A 76 -28.42 -20.06 18.05
N ASN A 77 -29.15 -21.17 17.94
CA ASN A 77 -30.31 -21.22 17.04
C ASN A 77 -31.50 -20.55 17.74
N ASP A 78 -31.77 -19.31 17.37
CA ASP A 78 -32.83 -18.46 17.92
C ASP A 78 -33.71 -17.86 16.82
N ASP A 79 -34.69 -17.05 17.23
CA ASP A 79 -35.58 -16.30 16.32
C ASP A 79 -35.05 -14.88 16.02
N GLY A 80 -33.99 -14.44 16.69
CA GLY A 80 -33.31 -13.16 16.49
C GLY A 80 -33.95 -11.94 17.14
N TYR A 81 -35.16 -12.03 17.69
CA TYR A 81 -35.90 -10.84 18.16
C TYR A 81 -35.29 -10.20 19.42
N GLU A 82 -34.70 -10.96 20.34
CA GLU A 82 -34.01 -10.38 21.51
C GLU A 82 -32.78 -9.58 21.10
N SER A 83 -32.02 -10.08 20.11
CA SER A 83 -30.91 -9.32 19.50
C SER A 83 -31.40 -8.02 18.85
N LEU A 84 -32.42 -8.11 17.99
CA LEU A 84 -32.99 -6.95 17.31
C LEU A 84 -33.54 -5.90 18.29
N LYS A 85 -34.16 -6.34 19.38
CA LYS A 85 -34.70 -5.47 20.43
C LYS A 85 -33.58 -4.65 21.11
N ASP A 86 -32.41 -5.26 21.31
CA ASP A 86 -31.25 -4.58 21.90
C ASP A 86 -30.56 -3.68 20.86
N ASP A 87 -30.44 -4.15 19.60
CA ASP A 87 -29.92 -3.35 18.50
C ASP A 87 -30.72 -2.05 18.28
N CYS A 88 -32.06 -2.12 18.37
CA CYS A 88 -32.93 -0.93 18.29
C CYS A 88 -32.66 0.14 19.34
N LYS A 89 -32.00 -0.20 20.46
CA LYS A 89 -31.68 0.77 21.53
C LYS A 89 -30.33 1.43 21.33
N TYR A 90 -29.38 0.70 20.75
CA TYR A 90 -27.96 1.10 20.81
C TYR A 90 -27.33 1.35 19.45
N PHE A 91 -27.88 0.82 18.34
CA PHE A 91 -27.34 0.99 17.00
C PHE A 91 -28.17 1.98 16.17
N ASP A 92 -27.54 2.52 15.14
CA ASP A 92 -28.14 3.50 14.24
C ASP A 92 -28.91 2.81 13.09
N MET A 93 -28.47 1.60 12.69
CA MET A 93 -28.98 0.87 11.53
C MET A 93 -29.00 -0.64 11.78
N ILE A 94 -29.86 -1.35 11.05
CA ILE A 94 -29.98 -2.81 11.14
C ILE A 94 -30.09 -3.41 9.74
N HIS A 95 -29.18 -4.34 9.40
CA HIS A 95 -29.36 -5.24 8.27
C HIS A 95 -30.29 -6.37 8.67
N ILE A 96 -31.50 -6.38 8.09
CA ILE A 96 -32.53 -7.40 8.32
C ILE A 96 -32.24 -8.59 7.40
N ASP A 97 -31.79 -9.70 7.97
CA ASP A 97 -31.33 -10.88 7.23
C ASP A 97 -31.87 -12.21 7.77
N PRO A 98 -33.14 -12.56 7.46
CA PRO A 98 -33.72 -13.84 7.83
C PRO A 98 -33.30 -14.99 6.91
N TRP A 99 -32.61 -14.71 5.81
CA TRP A 99 -32.43 -15.62 4.66
C TRP A 99 -31.66 -16.89 4.96
N LYS A 100 -30.82 -16.89 5.97
CA LYS A 100 -30.08 -18.08 6.39
C LYS A 100 -31.01 -19.17 6.95
N LYS A 101 -32.03 -18.77 7.67
CA LYS A 101 -33.03 -19.69 8.26
C LYS A 101 -34.22 -19.91 7.33
N TYR A 102 -34.57 -18.90 6.56
CA TYR A 102 -35.74 -18.88 5.68
C TYR A 102 -35.30 -18.53 4.24
N PRO A 103 -34.66 -19.48 3.51
CA PRO A 103 -34.11 -19.22 2.18
C PRO A 103 -35.18 -19.20 1.08
N GLU A 104 -36.40 -19.69 1.35
CA GLU A 104 -37.52 -19.65 0.39
C GLU A 104 -37.99 -18.19 0.23
N LEU A 105 -38.25 -17.77 -1.02
CA LEU A 105 -38.47 -16.35 -1.35
C LEU A 105 -39.62 -15.71 -0.57
N ASN A 106 -40.79 -16.32 -0.62
CA ASN A 106 -41.98 -15.75 0.03
C ASN A 106 -41.90 -15.78 1.56
N GLU A 107 -41.26 -16.83 2.11
CA GLU A 107 -41.06 -16.95 3.55
C GLU A 107 -40.02 -15.92 4.03
N GLY A 108 -38.90 -15.77 3.33
CA GLY A 108 -37.87 -14.75 3.64
C GLY A 108 -38.44 -13.33 3.54
N ILE A 109 -39.24 -13.04 2.54
CA ILE A 109 -39.93 -11.75 2.42
C ILE A 109 -40.87 -11.51 3.62
N ARG A 110 -41.68 -12.49 4.00
CA ARG A 110 -42.58 -12.37 5.16
C ARG A 110 -41.83 -12.04 6.44
N TRP A 111 -40.76 -12.79 6.72
CA TRP A 111 -39.93 -12.55 7.90
C TRP A 111 -39.21 -11.20 7.83
N THR A 112 -38.79 -10.75 6.68
CA THR A 112 -38.18 -9.41 6.51
C THR A 112 -39.20 -8.32 6.87
N ILE A 113 -40.46 -8.44 6.41
CA ILE A 113 -41.54 -7.51 6.75
C ILE A 113 -41.84 -7.51 8.25
N ASP A 114 -41.97 -8.69 8.86
CA ASP A 114 -42.27 -8.83 10.28
C ASP A 114 -41.16 -8.23 11.16
N MET A 115 -39.92 -8.48 10.82
CA MET A 115 -38.76 -7.96 11.57
C MET A 115 -38.63 -6.43 11.42
N ILE A 116 -38.83 -5.87 10.22
CA ILE A 116 -38.82 -4.41 10.01
C ILE A 116 -39.92 -3.76 10.86
N ASN A 117 -41.15 -4.29 10.81
CA ASN A 117 -42.23 -3.75 11.61
C ASN A 117 -41.99 -3.87 13.11
N PHE A 118 -41.40 -4.98 13.56
CA PHE A 118 -40.98 -5.15 14.96
C PHE A 118 -39.98 -4.06 15.37
N CYS A 119 -38.92 -3.86 14.59
CA CYS A 119 -37.88 -2.87 14.88
C CYS A 119 -38.44 -1.45 14.85
N TYR A 120 -39.26 -1.11 13.83
CA TYR A 120 -39.86 0.21 13.71
C TYR A 120 -40.76 0.55 14.90
N ASN A 121 -41.54 -0.44 15.40
CA ASN A 121 -42.35 -0.28 16.63
C ASN A 121 -41.52 -0.08 17.91
N LYS A 122 -40.24 -0.50 17.92
CA LYS A 122 -39.33 -0.28 19.04
C LYS A 122 -38.60 1.06 18.94
N ASN A 123 -38.14 1.40 17.73
CA ASN A 123 -37.45 2.66 17.47
C ASN A 123 -37.71 3.08 15.99
N PRO A 124 -38.59 4.07 15.77
CA PRO A 124 -38.92 4.52 14.42
C PRO A 124 -37.80 5.29 13.70
N ASP A 125 -36.69 5.59 14.39
CA ASP A 125 -35.56 6.30 13.81
C ASP A 125 -34.54 5.38 13.14
N ILE A 126 -34.61 4.06 13.41
CA ILE A 126 -33.72 3.06 12.81
C ILE A 126 -33.83 3.05 11.29
N GLU A 127 -32.70 3.01 10.61
CA GLU A 127 -32.60 2.77 9.18
C GLU A 127 -32.30 1.28 8.90
N TYR A 128 -32.77 0.78 7.75
CA TYR A 128 -32.67 -0.64 7.42
C TYR A 128 -31.84 -0.88 6.17
N GLU A 129 -31.13 -2.01 6.18
CA GLU A 129 -30.59 -2.70 5.02
C GLU A 129 -31.36 -3.99 4.79
N ILE A 130 -31.63 -4.32 3.52
CA ILE A 130 -32.33 -5.54 3.10
C ILE A 130 -31.51 -6.35 2.11
N GLY A 131 -31.88 -7.60 1.90
CA GLY A 131 -31.16 -8.55 1.07
C GLY A 131 -30.19 -9.41 1.88
N THR A 132 -29.34 -10.16 1.18
CA THR A 132 -28.31 -10.98 1.80
C THR A 132 -27.16 -11.23 0.85
N GLU A 133 -26.02 -11.71 1.37
CA GLU A 133 -24.86 -12.09 0.56
C GLU A 133 -25.06 -13.40 -0.19
N GLU A 134 -24.34 -13.57 -1.30
CA GLU A 134 -24.47 -14.71 -2.21
C GLU A 134 -24.15 -16.06 -1.53
N ALA A 135 -23.25 -16.06 -0.56
CA ALA A 135 -22.88 -17.24 0.23
C ALA A 135 -24.02 -17.76 1.13
N ILE A 136 -24.99 -16.92 1.48
CA ILE A 136 -26.18 -17.30 2.26
C ILE A 136 -27.29 -17.75 1.34
N ARG A 137 -27.65 -16.92 0.36
CA ARG A 137 -28.67 -17.20 -0.64
C ARG A 137 -28.40 -16.40 -1.91
N SER A 138 -28.20 -17.09 -3.03
CA SER A 138 -28.09 -16.43 -4.33
C SER A 138 -29.47 -16.04 -4.86
N TYR A 139 -29.58 -14.88 -5.51
CA TYR A 139 -30.77 -14.40 -6.20
C TYR A 139 -30.42 -13.59 -7.44
N SER A 140 -31.38 -13.53 -8.36
CA SER A 140 -31.27 -12.73 -9.58
C SER A 140 -31.74 -11.28 -9.34
N SER A 141 -31.53 -10.41 -10.33
CA SER A 141 -32.06 -9.03 -10.30
C SER A 141 -33.58 -8.99 -10.25
N GLU A 142 -34.25 -9.95 -10.92
CA GLU A 142 -35.71 -10.07 -10.91
C GLU A 142 -36.23 -10.50 -9.53
N GLU A 143 -35.58 -11.44 -8.86
CA GLU A 143 -35.91 -11.81 -7.48
C GLU A 143 -35.70 -10.65 -6.52
N LEU A 144 -34.56 -9.90 -6.67
CA LEU A 144 -34.29 -8.70 -5.88
C LEU A 144 -35.43 -7.68 -6.05
N GLU A 145 -35.87 -7.46 -7.29
CA GLU A 145 -36.96 -6.54 -7.55
C GLU A 145 -38.29 -7.01 -6.93
N GLN A 146 -38.58 -8.32 -6.97
CA GLN A 146 -39.76 -8.92 -6.31
C GLN A 146 -39.72 -8.69 -4.80
N ILE A 147 -38.56 -8.85 -4.15
CA ILE A 147 -38.39 -8.57 -2.73
C ILE A 147 -38.74 -7.11 -2.43
N ILE A 148 -38.17 -6.15 -3.18
CA ILE A 148 -38.42 -4.71 -2.97
C ILE A 148 -39.87 -4.35 -3.18
N ILE A 149 -40.50 -4.86 -4.25
CA ILE A 149 -41.94 -4.64 -4.54
C ILE A 149 -42.81 -5.18 -3.39
N ALA A 150 -42.54 -6.39 -2.92
CA ALA A 150 -43.28 -6.99 -1.81
C ALA A 150 -43.14 -6.17 -0.54
N LEU A 151 -41.96 -5.69 -0.19
CA LEU A 151 -41.74 -4.79 0.95
C LEU A 151 -42.50 -3.47 0.78
N LYS A 152 -42.47 -2.85 -0.40
CA LYS A 152 -43.18 -1.60 -0.70
C LYS A 152 -44.68 -1.74 -0.58
N ASN A 153 -45.24 -2.88 -0.97
CA ASN A 153 -46.70 -3.13 -0.94
C ASN A 153 -47.22 -3.50 0.45
N ASN A 154 -46.35 -4.04 1.34
CA ASN A 154 -46.80 -4.55 2.65
C ASN A 154 -46.33 -3.71 3.84
N LEU A 155 -45.41 -2.75 3.64
CA LEU A 155 -45.01 -1.77 4.63
C LEU A 155 -45.72 -0.44 4.37
N SER A 156 -45.97 0.34 5.44
CA SER A 156 -46.43 1.72 5.23
C SER A 156 -45.32 2.56 4.59
N ASP A 157 -45.65 3.63 3.87
CA ASP A 157 -44.66 4.52 3.25
C ASP A 157 -43.64 5.04 4.25
N LYS A 158 -44.04 5.34 5.48
CA LYS A 158 -43.14 5.79 6.55
C LYS A 158 -42.10 4.72 6.90
N VAL A 159 -42.50 3.48 6.97
CA VAL A 159 -41.61 2.36 7.29
C VAL A 159 -40.74 2.01 6.09
N PHE A 160 -41.29 1.93 4.90
CA PHE A 160 -40.51 1.65 3.69
C PHE A 160 -39.42 2.69 3.44
N ASN A 161 -39.70 3.96 3.68
CA ASN A 161 -38.73 5.04 3.54
C ASN A 161 -37.55 4.96 4.55
N LYS A 162 -37.61 4.08 5.55
CA LYS A 162 -36.48 3.78 6.46
C LYS A 162 -35.56 2.71 5.88
N ILE A 163 -35.95 2.00 4.84
CA ILE A 163 -35.01 1.13 4.10
C ILE A 163 -34.09 2.03 3.26
N LYS A 164 -32.80 2.00 3.55
CA LYS A 164 -31.81 2.83 2.89
C LYS A 164 -30.88 2.02 2.01
N TYR A 165 -30.45 0.86 2.49
CA TYR A 165 -29.45 0.05 1.83
C TYR A 165 -30.03 -1.26 1.31
N CYS A 166 -29.49 -1.73 0.20
CA CYS A 166 -29.84 -3.01 -0.39
C CYS A 166 -28.57 -3.78 -0.77
N VAL A 167 -28.46 -5.01 -0.27
CA VAL A 167 -27.35 -5.90 -0.61
C VAL A 167 -27.49 -6.33 -2.06
N ILE A 168 -26.44 -6.14 -2.84
CA ILE A 168 -26.34 -6.63 -4.21
C ILE A 168 -25.30 -7.77 -4.29
N GLN A 169 -25.40 -8.59 -5.32
CA GLN A 169 -24.57 -9.77 -5.54
C GLN A 169 -23.95 -9.72 -6.93
N CYS A 170 -22.66 -9.93 -7.04
CA CYS A 170 -21.97 -9.92 -8.32
C CYS A 170 -20.94 -11.05 -8.50
N GLY A 171 -21.02 -12.14 -7.70
CA GLY A 171 -20.18 -13.32 -7.85
C GLY A 171 -18.86 -13.32 -7.09
N ASN A 172 -18.63 -12.35 -6.20
CA ASN A 172 -17.45 -12.33 -5.34
C ASN A 172 -17.51 -13.44 -4.29
N SER A 173 -16.35 -14.08 -4.07
CA SER A 173 -16.19 -15.10 -3.03
C SER A 173 -14.85 -14.98 -2.31
N LEU A 174 -14.84 -15.35 -1.03
CA LEU A 174 -13.68 -15.32 -0.16
C LEU A 174 -13.26 -16.75 0.22
N ILE A 175 -12.06 -17.17 -0.18
CA ILE A 175 -11.48 -18.47 0.17
C ILE A 175 -9.98 -18.27 0.48
N ASN A 176 -9.49 -18.88 1.55
CA ASN A 176 -8.07 -18.86 1.94
C ASN A 176 -7.47 -17.45 2.09
N CYS A 177 -8.22 -16.50 2.68
CA CYS A 177 -7.83 -15.09 2.78
C CYS A 177 -7.55 -14.43 1.42
N LYS A 178 -8.29 -14.83 0.40
CA LYS A 178 -8.19 -14.23 -0.93
C LYS A 178 -9.59 -13.98 -1.47
N ASN A 179 -9.74 -12.89 -2.21
CA ASN A 179 -10.90 -12.69 -3.09
C ASN A 179 -10.57 -13.34 -4.43
N ASN A 180 -11.58 -13.90 -5.08
CA ASN A 180 -11.40 -14.41 -6.44
C ASN A 180 -11.11 -13.28 -7.45
N ASN A 181 -11.27 -12.02 -7.05
CA ASN A 181 -11.13 -10.80 -7.87
C ASN A 181 -11.88 -10.89 -9.22
N LYS A 182 -12.95 -11.69 -9.22
CA LYS A 182 -13.84 -11.84 -10.37
C LYS A 182 -15.23 -11.41 -9.96
N TYR A 183 -15.87 -10.67 -10.83
CA TYR A 183 -17.28 -10.33 -10.66
C TYR A 183 -17.98 -10.41 -12.02
N ASP A 184 -19.27 -10.68 -11.97
CA ASP A 184 -20.14 -10.67 -13.11
C ASP A 184 -20.64 -9.23 -13.32
N GLU A 185 -20.09 -8.54 -14.32
CA GLU A 185 -20.41 -7.15 -14.61
C GLU A 185 -21.86 -6.96 -15.03
N GLU A 186 -22.41 -7.88 -15.84
CA GLU A 186 -23.80 -7.81 -16.29
C GLU A 186 -24.77 -7.97 -15.10
N LYS A 187 -24.49 -8.93 -14.21
CA LYS A 187 -25.24 -9.12 -12.97
C LYS A 187 -25.14 -7.89 -12.07
N LEU A 188 -23.94 -7.30 -11.91
CA LEU A 188 -23.74 -6.09 -11.14
C LEU A 188 -24.61 -4.95 -11.69
N ILE A 189 -24.52 -4.64 -12.99
CA ILE A 189 -25.26 -3.57 -13.63
C ILE A 189 -26.77 -3.80 -13.49
N SER A 190 -27.26 -5.03 -13.70
CA SER A 190 -28.68 -5.34 -13.59
C SER A 190 -29.20 -5.11 -12.17
N MET A 191 -28.48 -5.52 -11.14
CA MET A 191 -28.84 -5.29 -9.74
C MET A 191 -28.78 -3.81 -9.35
N LEU A 192 -27.74 -3.08 -9.80
CA LEU A 192 -27.64 -1.63 -9.58
C LEU A 192 -28.82 -0.87 -10.18
N ASN A 193 -29.29 -1.27 -11.37
CA ASN A 193 -30.46 -0.68 -11.99
C ASN A 193 -31.73 -0.89 -11.17
N VAL A 194 -31.93 -2.09 -10.59
CA VAL A 194 -33.04 -2.36 -9.69
C VAL A 194 -32.97 -1.46 -8.46
N VAL A 195 -31.84 -1.44 -7.76
CA VAL A 195 -31.66 -0.65 -6.52
C VAL A 195 -31.93 0.84 -6.79
N LYS A 196 -31.37 1.38 -7.88
CA LYS A 196 -31.56 2.78 -8.30
C LYS A 196 -33.03 3.12 -8.63
N LYS A 197 -33.76 2.20 -9.25
CA LYS A 197 -35.19 2.37 -9.58
C LYS A 197 -36.04 2.65 -8.35
N TYR A 198 -35.65 2.12 -7.19
CA TYR A 198 -36.37 2.30 -5.93
C TYR A 198 -35.72 3.31 -4.97
N ASN A 199 -34.75 4.10 -5.44
CA ASN A 199 -33.98 5.08 -4.67
C ASN A 199 -33.31 4.48 -3.41
N LEU A 200 -32.83 3.25 -3.52
CA LEU A 200 -32.05 2.60 -2.48
C LEU A 200 -30.55 2.76 -2.78
N ILE A 201 -29.72 2.67 -1.75
CA ILE A 201 -28.27 2.71 -1.82
C ILE A 201 -27.75 1.29 -2.02
N SER A 202 -26.92 1.09 -3.04
CA SER A 202 -26.31 -0.19 -3.34
C SER A 202 -25.15 -0.51 -2.40
N LYS A 203 -25.10 -1.74 -1.90
CA LYS A 203 -24.06 -2.20 -1.01
C LYS A 203 -23.68 -3.64 -1.31
N GLU A 204 -22.37 -3.88 -1.51
CA GLU A 204 -21.84 -5.22 -1.67
C GLU A 204 -21.21 -5.71 -0.37
N HIS A 205 -21.46 -6.99 -0.04
CA HIS A 205 -20.72 -7.71 1.00
C HIS A 205 -19.46 -8.39 0.39
N ASN A 206 -18.54 -8.88 1.24
CA ASN A 206 -17.33 -9.59 0.78
C ASN A 206 -16.36 -8.74 -0.07
N GLY A 207 -16.19 -7.47 0.28
CA GLY A 207 -15.22 -6.57 -0.35
C GLY A 207 -13.77 -6.80 0.07
N ASP A 208 -13.53 -7.73 0.98
CA ASP A 208 -12.21 -8.06 1.51
C ASP A 208 -11.28 -8.61 0.42
N TYR A 209 -10.00 -8.29 0.53
CA TYR A 209 -8.92 -8.75 -0.36
C TYR A 209 -9.14 -8.41 -1.85
N ASN A 210 -10.05 -7.50 -2.17
CA ASN A 210 -10.20 -7.00 -3.53
C ASN A 210 -9.02 -6.09 -3.89
N ASP A 211 -8.57 -6.23 -5.13
CA ASP A 211 -7.73 -5.20 -5.73
C ASP A 211 -8.47 -3.86 -5.77
N ILE A 212 -7.74 -2.79 -5.47
CA ILE A 212 -8.31 -1.44 -5.52
C ILE A 212 -8.82 -1.07 -6.92
N SER A 213 -8.19 -1.61 -7.97
CA SER A 213 -8.64 -1.44 -9.36
C SER A 213 -10.05 -2.01 -9.57
N ILE A 214 -10.33 -3.19 -9.02
CA ILE A 214 -11.67 -3.83 -9.07
C ILE A 214 -12.68 -2.99 -8.30
N ILE A 215 -12.31 -2.50 -7.10
CA ILE A 215 -13.18 -1.60 -6.32
C ILE A 215 -13.51 -0.34 -7.13
N LYS A 216 -12.54 0.25 -7.81
CA LYS A 216 -12.74 1.45 -8.65
C LYS A 216 -13.59 1.18 -9.88
N GLN A 217 -13.41 0.04 -10.55
CA GLN A 217 -14.29 -0.37 -11.66
C GLN A 217 -15.74 -0.48 -11.21
N LYS A 218 -16.01 -1.16 -10.08
CA LYS A 218 -17.35 -1.27 -9.52
C LYS A 218 -17.95 0.09 -9.12
N GLU A 219 -17.15 0.99 -8.57
CA GLU A 219 -17.55 2.37 -8.26
C GLU A 219 -17.95 3.14 -9.53
N GLN A 220 -17.17 3.01 -10.61
CA GLN A 220 -17.48 3.63 -11.90
C GLN A 220 -18.79 3.10 -12.51
N LEU A 221 -19.13 1.82 -12.27
CA LEU A 221 -20.40 1.22 -12.66
C LEU A 221 -21.59 1.67 -11.79
N GLY A 222 -21.31 2.33 -10.65
CA GLY A 222 -22.33 2.91 -9.78
C GLY A 222 -22.54 2.20 -8.45
N LEU A 223 -21.66 1.27 -8.05
CA LEU A 223 -21.67 0.71 -6.70
C LEU A 223 -21.26 1.79 -5.69
N GLU A 224 -22.05 1.94 -4.60
CA GLU A 224 -21.87 3.04 -3.66
C GLU A 224 -21.09 2.62 -2.39
N TYR A 225 -21.37 1.41 -1.86
CA TYR A 225 -20.77 0.91 -0.62
C TYR A 225 -20.27 -0.53 -0.72
N ILE A 226 -19.23 -0.83 0.04
CA ILE A 226 -18.65 -2.18 0.18
C ILE A 226 -18.39 -2.48 1.67
N ASN A 227 -18.64 -3.73 2.10
CA ASN A 227 -18.25 -4.22 3.41
C ASN A 227 -16.84 -4.83 3.39
N ILE A 228 -16.02 -4.49 4.39
CA ILE A 228 -14.71 -5.10 4.64
C ILE A 228 -14.64 -5.53 6.10
N ALA A 229 -14.30 -6.80 6.36
CA ALA A 229 -14.28 -7.36 7.71
C ALA A 229 -13.10 -8.32 7.98
N PRO A 230 -13.05 -9.57 7.47
CA PRO A 230 -12.02 -10.55 7.83
C PRO A 230 -10.60 -10.12 7.43
N GLU A 231 -10.44 -9.27 6.43
CA GLU A 231 -9.14 -8.77 6.01
C GLU A 231 -8.41 -8.00 7.11
N PHE A 232 -9.13 -7.19 7.90
CA PHE A 232 -8.54 -6.52 9.07
C PHE A 232 -8.01 -7.53 10.10
N GLY A 233 -8.73 -8.65 10.29
CA GLY A 233 -8.28 -9.73 11.16
C GLY A 233 -7.02 -10.41 10.65
N THR A 234 -6.91 -10.63 9.35
CA THR A 234 -5.72 -11.20 8.72
C THR A 234 -4.51 -10.27 8.84
N ILE A 235 -4.71 -8.96 8.66
CA ILE A 235 -3.64 -7.96 8.84
C ILE A 235 -3.11 -8.00 10.27
N GLU A 236 -3.97 -7.94 11.27
CA GLU A 236 -3.56 -8.02 12.68
C GLU A 236 -2.89 -9.36 12.99
N SER A 237 -3.46 -10.48 12.51
CA SER A 237 -2.89 -11.81 12.67
C SER A 237 -1.50 -11.96 12.04
N SER A 238 -1.25 -11.28 10.91
CA SER A 238 0.06 -11.33 10.24
C SER A 238 1.15 -10.65 11.07
N VAL A 239 0.83 -9.52 11.70
CA VAL A 239 1.77 -8.84 12.61
C VAL A 239 2.09 -9.73 13.81
N ILE A 240 1.04 -10.34 14.40
CA ILE A 240 1.21 -11.27 15.52
C ILE A 240 2.09 -12.46 15.12
N LEU A 241 1.78 -13.11 14.00
CA LEU A 241 2.55 -14.24 13.48
C LEU A 241 4.03 -13.88 13.31
N ASN A 242 4.32 -12.76 12.69
CA ASN A 242 5.70 -12.31 12.47
C ASN A 242 6.48 -12.11 13.80
N LYS A 243 5.81 -11.59 14.84
CA LYS A 243 6.43 -11.41 16.17
C LYS A 243 6.69 -12.73 16.89
N ILE A 244 5.76 -13.69 16.83
CA ILE A 244 5.88 -14.96 17.55
C ILE A 244 6.72 -16.02 16.80
N LYS A 245 6.96 -15.85 15.51
CA LYS A 245 7.59 -16.87 14.63
C LYS A 245 8.96 -17.34 15.13
N CYS A 246 9.71 -16.47 15.80
CA CYS A 246 11.02 -16.81 16.40
C CYS A 246 10.93 -17.43 17.80
N ASN A 247 9.73 -17.54 18.37
CA ASN A 247 9.49 -18.18 19.68
C ASN A 247 8.64 -19.43 19.49
N GLU A 248 9.29 -20.58 19.38
CA GLU A 248 8.62 -21.88 19.12
C GLU A 248 7.48 -22.19 20.10
N LYS A 249 7.65 -21.82 21.38
CA LYS A 249 6.63 -22.04 22.41
C LYS A 249 5.38 -21.20 22.13
N HIS A 250 5.53 -19.90 21.96
CA HIS A 250 4.39 -18.99 21.70
C HIS A 250 3.71 -19.32 20.36
N TYR A 251 4.49 -19.67 19.36
CA TYR A 251 3.96 -20.12 18.07
C TYR A 251 3.06 -21.37 18.24
N ALA A 252 3.57 -22.41 18.95
CA ALA A 252 2.83 -23.64 19.17
C ALA A 252 1.54 -23.40 20.01
N GLU A 253 1.62 -22.58 21.05
CA GLU A 253 0.48 -22.26 21.93
C GLU A 253 -0.62 -21.51 21.16
N ILE A 254 -0.27 -20.51 20.34
CA ILE A 254 -1.25 -19.76 19.51
C ILE A 254 -1.82 -20.65 18.40
N TYR A 255 -0.99 -21.45 17.73
CA TYR A 255 -1.45 -22.40 16.73
C TYR A 255 -2.48 -23.38 17.33
N ASP A 256 -2.19 -23.95 18.50
CA ASP A 256 -3.09 -24.87 19.22
C ASP A 256 -4.44 -24.21 19.58
N MET A 257 -4.42 -22.97 20.05
CA MET A 257 -5.65 -22.21 20.30
C MET A 257 -6.46 -22.00 19.01
N CYS A 258 -5.78 -21.68 17.90
CA CYS A 258 -6.42 -21.52 16.60
C CYS A 258 -7.07 -22.82 16.12
N ILE A 259 -6.37 -23.96 16.20
CA ILE A 259 -6.90 -25.28 15.84
C ILE A 259 -8.11 -25.65 16.69
N LYS A 260 -8.01 -25.51 18.02
CA LYS A 260 -9.08 -25.83 18.97
C LYS A 260 -10.34 -24.98 18.78
N SER A 261 -10.20 -23.76 18.24
CA SER A 261 -11.35 -22.91 17.94
C SER A 261 -12.27 -23.48 16.85
N GLU A 262 -11.75 -24.34 15.98
CA GLU A 262 -12.40 -24.91 14.79
C GLU A 262 -12.92 -23.86 13.77
N LYS A 263 -12.62 -22.57 13.97
CA LYS A 263 -13.13 -21.48 13.12
C LYS A 263 -12.47 -21.45 11.73
N TRP A 264 -11.30 -22.05 11.59
CA TRP A 264 -10.61 -22.18 10.31
C TRP A 264 -11.38 -23.00 9.27
N LYS A 265 -12.18 -24.01 9.70
CA LYS A 265 -12.92 -24.93 8.81
C LYS A 265 -13.82 -24.23 7.79
N LYS A 266 -14.33 -23.06 8.10
CA LYS A 266 -15.20 -22.29 7.18
C LYS A 266 -14.46 -21.47 6.14
N TRP A 267 -13.14 -21.31 6.26
CA TRP A 267 -12.32 -20.48 5.39
C TRP A 267 -11.47 -21.25 4.40
N VAL A 268 -11.42 -22.57 4.53
CA VAL A 268 -10.57 -23.45 3.71
C VAL A 268 -11.41 -24.51 3.04
N SER A 269 -10.89 -25.07 1.94
CA SER A 269 -11.50 -26.21 1.26
C SER A 269 -11.37 -27.51 2.08
N SER A 270 -12.17 -28.51 1.76
CA SER A 270 -12.18 -29.80 2.48
C SER A 270 -10.88 -30.61 2.33
N ASP A 271 -10.08 -30.32 1.32
CA ASP A 271 -8.78 -30.94 1.01
C ASP A 271 -7.58 -30.12 1.51
N PHE A 272 -7.82 -29.11 2.36
CA PHE A 272 -6.77 -28.24 2.88
C PHE A 272 -5.80 -28.99 3.79
N ASP A 273 -4.51 -28.94 3.46
CA ASP A 273 -3.44 -29.58 4.24
C ASP A 273 -3.04 -28.74 5.44
N ILE A 274 -3.58 -29.10 6.61
CA ILE A 274 -3.39 -28.37 7.88
C ILE A 274 -1.92 -28.44 8.33
N GLU A 275 -1.27 -29.59 8.17
CA GLU A 275 0.07 -29.82 8.72
C GLU A 275 1.15 -28.99 8.01
N ASN A 276 1.00 -28.80 6.71
CA ASN A 276 1.92 -28.01 5.90
C ASN A 276 1.55 -26.52 5.82
N ASN A 277 0.40 -26.10 6.38
CA ASN A 277 -0.10 -24.73 6.28
C ASN A 277 -0.43 -24.11 7.65
N LYS A 278 0.41 -24.35 8.68
CA LYS A 278 0.19 -23.87 10.05
C LYS A 278 0.09 -22.34 10.14
N ASP A 279 0.97 -21.61 9.44
CA ASP A 279 0.93 -20.14 9.36
C ASP A 279 -0.41 -19.66 8.81
N GLN A 280 -0.93 -20.30 7.75
CA GLN A 280 -2.22 -19.97 7.17
C GLN A 280 -3.37 -20.15 8.18
N ILE A 281 -3.34 -21.19 9.00
CA ILE A 281 -4.33 -21.41 10.06
C ILE A 281 -4.31 -20.25 11.06
N ILE A 282 -3.12 -19.81 11.50
CA ILE A 282 -2.99 -18.65 12.40
C ILE A 282 -3.57 -17.39 11.72
N LEU A 283 -3.19 -17.12 10.46
CA LEU A 283 -3.64 -15.92 9.72
C LEU A 283 -5.16 -15.83 9.65
N ILE A 284 -5.86 -16.92 9.32
CA ILE A 284 -7.32 -16.90 9.11
C ILE A 284 -8.13 -17.03 10.42
N THR A 285 -7.51 -17.44 11.52
CA THR A 285 -8.24 -17.83 12.72
C THR A 285 -7.89 -17.02 13.97
N CYS A 286 -6.70 -16.45 14.06
CA CYS A 286 -6.21 -15.81 15.27
C CYS A 286 -7.18 -14.74 15.82
N HIS A 287 -7.86 -14.01 14.93
CA HIS A 287 -8.82 -12.98 15.35
C HIS A 287 -10.03 -13.51 16.17
N TYR A 288 -10.32 -14.82 16.13
CA TYR A 288 -11.37 -15.41 16.98
C TYR A 288 -10.92 -15.66 18.41
N ILE A 289 -9.60 -15.63 18.67
CA ILE A 289 -9.02 -15.89 19.99
C ILE A 289 -8.45 -14.63 20.66
N TYR A 290 -8.57 -13.45 20.06
CA TYR A 290 -8.02 -12.19 20.61
C TYR A 290 -8.54 -11.85 22.02
N SER A 291 -9.70 -12.35 22.42
CA SER A 291 -10.27 -12.18 23.75
C SER A 291 -9.92 -13.32 24.72
N ASN A 292 -9.14 -14.32 24.31
CA ASN A 292 -8.71 -15.41 25.16
C ASN A 292 -7.61 -14.92 26.13
N GLU A 293 -7.74 -15.29 27.41
CA GLU A 293 -6.80 -14.84 28.47
C GLU A 293 -5.36 -15.32 28.21
N ASP A 294 -5.18 -16.55 27.74
CA ASP A 294 -3.84 -17.09 27.47
C ASP A 294 -3.20 -16.43 26.24
N PHE A 295 -4.01 -16.14 25.20
CA PHE A 295 -3.55 -15.33 24.08
C PHE A 295 -3.11 -13.93 24.54
N LEU A 296 -3.88 -13.27 25.40
CA LEU A 296 -3.55 -11.94 25.91
C LEU A 296 -2.27 -11.94 26.75
N LYS A 297 -2.01 -13.00 27.53
CA LYS A 297 -0.74 -13.16 28.26
C LYS A 297 0.45 -13.20 27.30
N ILE A 298 0.37 -14.04 26.27
CA ILE A 298 1.42 -14.13 25.23
C ILE A 298 1.62 -12.78 24.53
N LYS A 299 0.53 -12.17 24.06
CA LYS A 299 0.58 -10.89 23.36
C LYS A 299 1.26 -9.79 24.17
N ASN A 300 0.99 -9.72 25.48
CA ASN A 300 1.55 -8.71 26.38
C ASN A 300 3.06 -8.84 26.60
N GLU A 301 3.67 -9.96 26.24
CA GLU A 301 5.14 -10.11 26.27
C GLU A 301 5.85 -9.35 25.12
N TYR A 302 5.11 -8.88 24.12
CA TYR A 302 5.62 -8.13 22.96
C TYR A 302 5.18 -6.66 23.06
N SER A 303 6.01 -5.80 23.67
CA SER A 303 5.67 -4.41 24.04
C SER A 303 5.16 -3.55 22.88
N ASP A 304 5.70 -3.73 21.66
CA ASP A 304 5.41 -2.85 20.52
C ASP A 304 4.37 -3.42 19.55
N ILE A 305 3.80 -4.60 19.87
CA ILE A 305 2.93 -5.32 18.94
C ILE A 305 1.68 -4.52 18.57
N ASP A 306 1.08 -3.79 19.51
CA ASP A 306 -0.11 -2.98 19.24
C ASP A 306 0.21 -1.75 18.38
N ILE A 307 1.42 -1.21 18.46
CA ILE A 307 1.90 -0.11 17.61
C ILE A 307 2.00 -0.60 16.16
N ASP A 308 2.63 -1.76 15.96
CA ASP A 308 2.79 -2.36 14.63
C ASP A 308 1.44 -2.75 14.02
N ILE A 309 0.53 -3.34 14.82
CA ILE A 309 -0.84 -3.66 14.40
C ILE A 309 -1.56 -2.40 13.94
N LYS A 310 -1.56 -1.35 14.75
CA LYS A 310 -2.24 -0.09 14.44
C LYS A 310 -1.68 0.56 13.18
N ARG A 311 -0.36 0.51 12.98
CA ARG A 311 0.29 1.01 11.76
C ARG A 311 -0.23 0.28 10.51
N GLN A 312 -0.26 -1.05 10.51
CA GLN A 312 -0.72 -1.84 9.37
C GLN A 312 -2.22 -1.64 9.08
N LEU A 313 -3.03 -1.56 10.14
CA LEU A 313 -4.47 -1.27 9.98
C LEU A 313 -4.71 0.15 9.42
N SER A 314 -3.93 1.15 9.86
CA SER A 314 -3.98 2.50 9.32
C SER A 314 -3.61 2.55 7.84
N ASN A 315 -2.56 1.84 7.45
CA ASN A 315 -2.15 1.72 6.04
C ASN A 315 -3.28 1.15 5.18
N LYS A 316 -3.99 0.13 5.66
CA LYS A 316 -5.14 -0.43 4.93
C LYS A 316 -6.26 0.58 4.76
N LEU A 317 -6.59 1.37 5.77
CA LEU A 317 -7.63 2.41 5.66
C LEU A 317 -7.23 3.50 4.65
N LEU A 318 -5.97 3.94 4.67
CA LEU A 318 -5.45 4.88 3.69
C LEU A 318 -5.46 4.31 2.27
N TYR A 319 -5.12 3.03 2.11
CA TYR A 319 -5.20 2.33 0.84
C TYR A 319 -6.61 2.33 0.26
N LEU A 320 -7.62 2.09 1.08
CA LEU A 320 -9.02 2.06 0.64
C LEU A 320 -9.56 3.44 0.26
N ASP A 321 -9.02 4.51 0.87
CA ASP A 321 -9.50 5.87 0.64
C ASP A 321 -8.88 6.50 -0.60
N GLU A 322 -7.55 6.54 -0.66
CA GLU A 322 -6.85 7.30 -1.68
C GLU A 322 -5.48 6.66 -1.99
N TYR A 323 -5.43 5.77 -2.98
CA TYR A 323 -4.19 5.09 -3.31
C TYR A 323 -3.25 5.91 -4.21
N TYR A 324 -3.75 6.97 -4.86
CA TYR A 324 -2.92 8.00 -5.51
C TYR A 324 -3.60 9.36 -5.53
N LYS A 325 -2.80 10.41 -5.66
CA LYS A 325 -3.24 11.81 -5.76
C LYS A 325 -2.73 12.44 -7.04
N GLU A 326 -3.57 13.27 -7.66
CA GLU A 326 -3.13 14.15 -8.74
C GLU A 326 -2.43 15.39 -8.15
N ARG A 327 -1.22 15.69 -8.63
CA ARG A 327 -0.50 16.91 -8.32
C ARG A 327 -1.19 18.11 -8.97
N LYS A 328 -1.70 19.02 -8.18
CA LYS A 328 -2.42 20.23 -8.64
C LYS A 328 -1.54 21.47 -8.73
N MET A 329 -0.36 21.44 -8.13
CA MET A 329 0.58 22.55 -8.05
C MET A 329 2.01 22.05 -8.14
N CYS A 330 2.88 22.88 -8.70
CA CYS A 330 4.31 22.61 -8.72
C CYS A 330 4.86 22.43 -7.29
N CYS A 331 5.57 21.34 -7.04
CA CYS A 331 6.16 21.08 -5.73
C CYS A 331 7.40 21.93 -5.45
N ILE A 332 7.94 22.63 -6.46
CA ILE A 332 9.17 23.43 -6.38
C ILE A 332 8.87 24.93 -6.21
N CYS A 333 7.89 25.49 -6.93
CA CYS A 333 7.60 26.92 -6.85
C CYS A 333 6.15 27.25 -6.43
N GLY A 334 5.28 26.24 -6.27
CA GLY A 334 3.88 26.43 -5.89
C GLY A 334 2.96 26.90 -7.01
N SER A 335 3.45 27.08 -8.26
CA SER A 335 2.63 27.48 -9.38
C SER A 335 1.57 26.43 -9.73
N LYS A 336 0.40 26.88 -10.19
CA LYS A 336 -0.68 26.00 -10.70
C LYS A 336 -0.56 25.71 -12.20
N LEU A 337 0.44 26.29 -12.86
CA LEU A 337 0.65 26.18 -14.30
C LEU A 337 1.50 24.94 -14.60
N LEU A 338 0.85 23.77 -14.59
CA LEU A 338 1.47 22.49 -14.93
C LEU A 338 1.00 22.05 -16.30
N GLU A 339 1.93 21.87 -17.23
CA GLU A 339 1.69 21.36 -18.59
C GLU A 339 2.04 19.87 -18.66
N THR A 340 1.16 19.05 -19.25
CA THR A 340 1.43 17.64 -19.46
C THR A 340 2.45 17.48 -20.61
N LEU A 341 3.58 16.82 -20.32
CA LEU A 341 4.61 16.52 -21.33
C LEU A 341 4.35 15.20 -22.06
N LEU A 342 3.80 14.21 -21.36
CA LEU A 342 3.47 12.91 -21.93
C LEU A 342 1.96 12.74 -21.92
N ASP A 343 1.35 12.72 -23.10
CA ASP A 343 -0.09 12.55 -23.30
C ASP A 343 -0.38 11.09 -23.68
N LYS A 344 -0.09 10.16 -22.80
CA LYS A 344 -0.46 8.74 -22.95
C LYS A 344 -0.87 8.19 -21.62
N ASP A 345 -1.91 7.37 -21.64
CA ASP A 345 -2.35 6.56 -20.50
C ASP A 345 -1.33 5.42 -20.26
N ILE A 346 -0.16 5.80 -19.74
CA ILE A 346 0.80 4.83 -19.22
C ILE A 346 0.37 4.51 -17.80
N GLU A 347 0.24 3.23 -17.49
CA GLU A 347 0.05 2.76 -16.13
C GLU A 347 1.34 2.14 -15.60
N THR A 348 1.59 2.33 -14.32
CA THR A 348 2.75 1.77 -13.63
C THR A 348 2.32 1.17 -12.28
N PRO A 349 2.98 0.11 -11.81
CA PRO A 349 2.86 -0.30 -10.42
C PRO A 349 3.11 0.87 -9.46
N ILE A 350 2.36 0.91 -8.36
CA ILE A 350 2.48 1.99 -7.36
C ILE A 350 3.84 1.96 -6.64
N THR A 351 4.51 0.82 -6.61
CA THR A 351 5.80 0.60 -5.96
C THR A 351 6.70 -0.27 -6.84
N LEU A 352 8.01 -0.16 -6.65
CA LEU A 352 9.03 -1.01 -7.29
C LEU A 352 9.53 -2.13 -6.34
N SER A 353 8.67 -2.63 -5.47
CA SER A 353 8.99 -3.64 -4.45
C SER A 353 9.05 -5.06 -5.01
N LEU A 354 9.69 -5.96 -4.26
CA LEU A 354 9.80 -7.39 -4.54
C LEU A 354 9.03 -8.20 -3.51
N PHE A 355 8.34 -9.26 -3.95
CA PHE A 355 7.49 -10.11 -3.12
C PHE A 355 7.87 -11.59 -3.22
N ASP A 356 7.71 -12.33 -2.12
CA ASP A 356 7.98 -13.79 -2.08
C ASP A 356 6.98 -14.60 -2.93
N THR A 357 5.83 -14.03 -3.20
CA THR A 357 4.78 -14.62 -4.04
C THR A 357 4.33 -13.63 -5.10
N LYS A 358 3.75 -14.12 -6.19
CA LYS A 358 3.11 -13.26 -7.18
C LYS A 358 2.08 -12.36 -6.51
N HIS A 359 2.20 -11.07 -6.72
CA HIS A 359 1.35 -10.05 -6.14
C HIS A 359 0.79 -9.16 -7.25
N ILE A 360 -0.50 -8.82 -7.16
CA ILE A 360 -1.13 -7.87 -8.08
C ILE A 360 -1.11 -6.51 -7.39
N CYS A 361 -0.18 -5.67 -7.81
CA CYS A 361 -0.06 -4.30 -7.34
C CYS A 361 -1.12 -3.40 -7.97
N PRO A 362 -1.67 -2.43 -7.23
CA PRO A 362 -2.43 -1.35 -7.84
C PRO A 362 -1.60 -0.63 -8.91
N GLN A 363 -2.20 -0.48 -10.08
CA GLN A 363 -1.62 0.33 -11.15
C GLN A 363 -2.11 1.77 -11.00
N ILE A 364 -1.21 2.73 -11.17
CA ILE A 364 -1.56 4.16 -11.16
C ILE A 364 -1.17 4.80 -12.50
N PRO A 365 -1.89 5.84 -12.94
CA PRO A 365 -1.50 6.57 -14.14
C PRO A 365 -0.11 7.17 -13.95
N TYR A 366 0.75 7.04 -14.97
CA TYR A 366 2.06 7.66 -15.01
C TYR A 366 2.09 8.76 -16.07
N ASN A 367 2.11 10.00 -15.62
CA ASN A 367 2.21 11.16 -16.47
C ASN A 367 3.27 12.12 -15.94
N ILE A 368 4.01 12.71 -16.84
CA ILE A 368 5.02 13.73 -16.54
C ILE A 368 4.44 15.09 -16.88
N VAL A 369 4.57 16.03 -15.95
CA VAL A 369 4.20 17.43 -16.14
C VAL A 369 5.43 18.32 -15.98
N GLU A 370 5.43 19.46 -16.65
CA GLU A 370 6.39 20.54 -16.46
C GLU A 370 5.70 21.76 -15.90
N CYS A 371 6.36 22.46 -15.00
CA CYS A 371 5.89 23.74 -14.51
C CYS A 371 6.28 24.86 -15.47
N SER A 372 5.30 25.62 -16.00
CA SER A 372 5.57 26.72 -16.93
C SER A 372 6.34 27.90 -16.29
N GLU A 373 6.41 27.99 -14.96
CA GLU A 373 7.11 29.05 -14.25
C GLU A 373 8.57 28.71 -13.96
N CYS A 374 8.82 27.56 -13.29
CA CYS A 374 10.17 27.17 -12.89
C CYS A 374 10.80 26.10 -13.80
N GLU A 375 10.06 25.60 -14.76
CA GLU A 375 10.47 24.59 -15.75
C GLU A 375 10.95 23.26 -15.13
N SER A 376 10.59 22.98 -13.85
CA SER A 376 10.85 21.68 -13.23
C SER A 376 9.93 20.60 -13.79
N THR A 377 10.48 19.44 -14.05
CA THR A 377 9.73 18.25 -14.47
C THR A 377 9.27 17.44 -13.25
N GLN A 378 8.03 16.96 -13.26
CA GLN A 378 7.40 16.32 -12.10
C GLN A 378 6.46 15.20 -12.51
N ILE A 379 6.26 14.22 -11.64
CA ILE A 379 5.22 13.21 -11.80
C ILE A 379 3.86 13.82 -11.43
N LYS A 380 2.87 13.64 -12.30
CA LYS A 380 1.51 14.15 -12.11
C LYS A 380 0.72 13.38 -11.07
N TYR A 381 0.80 12.05 -11.08
CA TYR A 381 0.07 11.18 -10.16
C TYR A 381 1.02 10.55 -9.15
N LEU A 382 0.80 10.87 -7.88
CA LEU A 382 1.63 10.42 -6.77
C LEU A 382 0.92 9.27 -6.05
N GLY A 383 1.58 8.13 -5.90
CA GLY A 383 1.08 7.02 -5.10
C GLY A 383 0.89 7.43 -3.64
N ASN A 384 0.01 6.74 -2.91
CA ASN A 384 -0.08 6.92 -1.46
C ASN A 384 1.27 6.52 -0.83
N ILE A 385 1.92 7.47 -0.15
CA ILE A 385 3.29 7.30 0.36
C ILE A 385 3.42 6.10 1.31
N SER A 386 2.36 5.78 2.08
CA SER A 386 2.36 4.61 2.96
C SER A 386 2.34 3.29 2.19
N LEU A 387 1.80 3.27 0.97
CA LEU A 387 1.79 2.09 0.11
C LEU A 387 3.10 1.98 -0.69
N VAL A 388 3.60 3.11 -1.19
CA VAL A 388 4.89 3.14 -1.92
C VAL A 388 6.02 2.63 -1.03
N TYR A 389 6.00 2.96 0.26
CA TYR A 389 7.03 2.56 1.23
C TYR A 389 6.50 1.56 2.28
N GLU A 390 5.46 0.76 1.95
CA GLU A 390 4.91 -0.28 2.83
C GLU A 390 5.92 -1.40 3.11
N LYS A 391 6.71 -1.74 2.12
CA LYS A 391 7.83 -2.68 2.23
C LYS A 391 9.12 -1.94 1.92
N ASN A 392 10.14 -2.25 2.67
CA ASN A 392 11.48 -1.76 2.37
C ASN A 392 11.78 -2.01 0.90
N HIS A 393 12.14 -0.95 0.21
CA HIS A 393 12.84 -1.07 -1.04
C HIS A 393 14.05 -1.93 -0.77
N ILE A 394 14.01 -3.19 -1.22
CA ILE A 394 15.16 -4.07 -1.09
C ILE A 394 16.18 -3.52 -2.07
N ASP A 395 16.85 -2.51 -1.60
CA ASP A 395 17.97 -1.93 -2.28
C ASP A 395 18.97 -3.01 -2.63
N SER A 396 19.44 -2.93 -3.83
CA SER A 396 20.48 -3.83 -4.30
C SER A 396 21.76 -3.59 -3.50
N TYR A 397 21.98 -4.44 -2.51
CA TYR A 397 23.32 -4.57 -1.94
C TYR A 397 24.20 -5.24 -3.00
N GLY A 398 24.99 -4.45 -3.68
CA GLY A 398 26.02 -4.90 -4.58
C GLY A 398 27.32 -4.18 -4.30
N SER A 399 28.43 -4.69 -4.80
CA SER A 399 29.77 -4.06 -4.67
C SER A 399 29.78 -2.59 -5.09
N THR A 400 28.96 -2.23 -6.08
CA THR A 400 28.82 -0.84 -6.57
C THR A 400 28.19 0.09 -5.53
N LYS A 401 27.13 -0.36 -4.82
CA LYS A 401 26.47 0.45 -3.79
C LYS A 401 27.36 0.59 -2.56
N SER A 402 27.99 -0.51 -2.13
CA SER A 402 28.97 -0.47 -1.03
C SER A 402 30.13 0.47 -1.33
N ALA A 403 30.64 0.48 -2.56
CA ALA A 403 31.69 1.41 -2.98
C ALA A 403 31.23 2.88 -2.95
N LYS A 404 29.98 3.15 -3.41
CA LYS A 404 29.36 4.48 -3.34
C LYS A 404 29.18 4.93 -1.90
N HIS A 405 28.65 4.08 -1.03
CA HIS A 405 28.47 4.38 0.40
C HIS A 405 29.80 4.68 1.10
N ASN A 406 30.87 3.92 0.80
CA ASN A 406 32.20 4.19 1.36
C ASN A 406 32.75 5.55 0.91
N GLN A 407 32.59 5.91 -0.36
CA GLN A 407 33.02 7.22 -0.85
C GLN A 407 32.18 8.35 -0.24
N PHE A 408 30.87 8.15 -0.11
CA PHE A 408 29.98 9.12 0.51
C PHE A 408 30.27 9.28 2.01
N LYS A 409 30.54 8.17 2.73
CA LYS A 409 31.04 8.20 4.11
C LYS A 409 32.32 9.06 4.22
N ASN A 410 33.29 8.82 3.35
CA ASN A 410 34.53 9.59 3.37
C ASN A 410 34.27 11.08 3.13
N PHE A 411 33.40 11.41 2.16
CA PHE A 411 33.01 12.79 1.90
C PHE A 411 32.35 13.46 3.13
N ILE A 412 31.54 12.73 3.89
CA ILE A 412 30.93 13.22 5.15
C ILE A 412 32.03 13.46 6.20
N LEU A 413 32.87 12.48 6.43
CA LEU A 413 33.92 12.50 7.50
C LEU A 413 35.06 13.47 7.24
N GLU A 414 35.25 13.92 5.99
CA GLU A 414 36.19 15.03 5.70
C GLU A 414 35.78 16.34 6.39
N ASN A 415 34.50 16.51 6.75
CA ASN A 415 34.07 17.66 7.54
C ASN A 415 34.20 17.38 9.06
N THR A 416 35.35 17.69 9.62
CA THR A 416 35.65 17.48 11.04
C THR A 416 34.87 18.35 12.03
N ASN A 417 34.00 19.28 11.55
CA ASN A 417 33.16 20.11 12.40
C ASN A 417 31.83 19.42 12.75
N ILE A 418 31.56 18.24 12.20
CA ILE A 418 30.31 17.48 12.47
C ILE A 418 30.57 16.59 13.70
N SER A 419 29.75 16.80 14.75
CA SER A 419 29.78 16.01 15.99
C SER A 419 28.51 15.18 16.21
N SER A 420 27.47 15.47 15.44
CA SER A 420 26.19 14.74 15.48
C SER A 420 25.53 14.70 14.11
N ILE A 421 24.94 13.57 13.77
CA ILE A 421 24.31 13.31 12.48
C ILE A 421 22.84 12.90 12.67
N CYS A 422 21.97 13.42 11.81
CA CYS A 422 20.63 12.92 11.59
C CYS A 422 20.52 12.44 10.13
N GLU A 423 20.20 11.18 9.91
CA GLU A 423 19.98 10.60 8.58
C GLU A 423 18.52 10.31 8.34
N ILE A 424 18.00 10.70 7.17
CA ILE A 424 16.63 10.40 6.76
C ILE A 424 16.67 9.31 5.70
N GLY A 425 15.79 8.28 5.83
CA GLY A 425 15.65 7.24 4.83
C GLY A 425 16.83 6.28 4.78
N ALA A 426 17.33 5.87 5.94
CA ALA A 426 18.52 5.03 6.06
C ALA A 426 18.31 3.56 5.67
N ALA A 427 17.08 3.11 5.43
CA ALA A 427 16.72 1.71 5.13
C ALA A 427 17.28 0.72 6.18
N THR A 428 18.36 0.00 5.86
CA THR A 428 19.06 -0.92 6.78
C THR A 428 20.11 -0.24 7.68
N GLY A 429 20.38 1.05 7.45
CA GLY A 429 21.33 1.83 8.25
C GLY A 429 22.80 1.53 8.00
N ASP A 430 23.17 0.93 6.87
CA ASP A 430 24.57 0.54 6.62
C ASP A 430 25.52 1.73 6.60
N LEU A 431 25.09 2.89 6.08
CA LEU A 431 25.90 4.10 6.13
C LEU A 431 26.14 4.53 7.58
N ALA A 432 25.09 4.54 8.39
CA ALA A 432 25.17 4.87 9.81
C ALA A 432 26.11 3.92 10.57
N HIS A 433 25.95 2.60 10.37
CA HIS A 433 26.82 1.59 10.99
C HIS A 433 28.28 1.81 10.64
N ASN A 434 28.59 1.99 9.34
CA ASN A 434 29.95 2.24 8.88
C ASN A 434 30.55 3.54 9.43
N ILE A 435 29.76 4.56 9.71
CA ILE A 435 30.24 5.82 10.30
C ILE A 435 30.50 5.65 11.79
N VAL A 436 29.58 5.07 12.57
CA VAL A 436 29.72 4.95 14.03
C VAL A 436 30.76 3.89 14.46
N GLU A 437 31.14 2.99 13.55
CA GLU A 437 32.27 2.09 13.73
C GLU A 437 33.63 2.78 13.60
N GLU A 438 33.70 3.80 12.73
CA GLU A 438 34.95 4.51 12.45
C GLU A 438 35.16 5.71 13.37
N VAL A 439 34.10 6.42 13.74
CA VAL A 439 34.18 7.64 14.58
C VAL A 439 33.17 7.58 15.71
N ASP A 440 33.51 8.19 16.84
CA ASP A 440 32.61 8.32 17.98
C ASP A 440 31.73 9.56 17.79
N ILE A 441 30.51 9.35 17.26
CA ILE A 441 29.57 10.40 16.89
C ILE A 441 28.16 10.01 17.30
N ASN A 442 27.37 11.00 17.72
CA ASN A 442 25.93 10.80 17.97
C ASN A 442 25.19 10.66 16.66
N TYR A 443 24.49 9.55 16.47
CA TYR A 443 23.77 9.28 15.22
C TYR A 443 22.28 9.02 15.47
N THR A 444 21.43 9.72 14.71
CA THR A 444 19.98 9.52 14.72
C THR A 444 19.52 9.14 13.32
N ILE A 445 18.74 8.08 13.20
CA ILE A 445 18.08 7.66 11.96
C ILE A 445 16.58 7.98 12.07
N ILE A 446 16.03 8.58 11.02
CA ILE A 446 14.60 8.72 10.82
C ILE A 446 14.20 7.77 9.69
N GLU A 447 13.49 6.72 10.04
CA GLU A 447 13.05 5.69 9.08
C GLU A 447 11.67 5.16 9.48
N THR A 448 10.78 4.96 8.53
CA THR A 448 9.41 4.45 8.80
C THR A 448 9.39 2.97 9.10
N ASP A 449 10.32 2.22 8.53
CA ASP A 449 10.41 0.76 8.66
C ASP A 449 11.88 0.32 8.69
N TYR A 450 12.55 0.61 9.81
CA TYR A 450 13.97 0.28 9.99
C TYR A 450 14.18 -1.22 10.23
N HIS A 451 15.01 -1.83 9.39
CA HIS A 451 15.36 -3.26 9.47
C HIS A 451 16.85 -3.54 9.73
N GLY A 452 17.61 -2.51 10.10
CA GLY A 452 19.01 -2.66 10.44
C GLY A 452 19.23 -3.38 11.76
N SER A 453 20.48 -3.82 11.98
CA SER A 453 20.89 -4.41 13.25
C SER A 453 20.83 -3.37 14.38
N PRO A 454 20.42 -3.76 15.60
CA PRO A 454 20.46 -2.86 16.75
C PRO A 454 21.91 -2.38 17.03
N ASN A 455 22.06 -1.07 17.26
CA ASN A 455 23.33 -0.47 17.63
C ASN A 455 23.09 0.59 18.72
N ASN A 456 23.77 0.48 19.85
CA ASN A 456 23.60 1.37 21.01
C ASN A 456 24.07 2.81 20.76
N LYS A 457 24.83 3.06 19.69
CA LYS A 457 25.29 4.40 19.26
C LYS A 457 24.29 5.07 18.30
N ILE A 458 23.28 4.35 17.82
CA ILE A 458 22.31 4.84 16.83
C ILE A 458 20.93 4.94 17.46
N LYS A 459 20.39 6.16 17.52
CA LYS A 459 18.99 6.40 17.90
C LYS A 459 18.10 6.22 16.69
N ILE A 460 17.01 5.42 16.80
CA ILE A 460 16.02 5.26 15.74
C ILE A 460 14.76 6.06 16.09
N VAL A 461 14.30 6.87 15.13
CA VAL A 461 13.03 7.58 15.16
C VAL A 461 12.12 6.99 14.09
N ASN A 462 11.17 6.14 14.49
CA ASN A 462 10.28 5.44 13.57
C ASN A 462 9.15 6.36 13.10
N SER A 463 9.41 7.15 12.08
CA SER A 463 8.48 8.18 11.56
C SER A 463 8.87 8.61 10.15
N PHE A 464 7.91 9.17 9.40
CA PHE A 464 8.26 10.05 8.28
C PHE A 464 8.91 11.33 8.81
N PHE A 465 9.89 11.87 8.06
CA PHE A 465 10.59 13.09 8.45
C PHE A 465 9.64 14.25 8.74
N GLU A 466 8.60 14.42 7.93
CA GLU A 466 7.60 15.46 8.07
C GLU A 466 6.87 15.42 9.43
N ASN A 467 6.71 14.23 9.99
CA ASN A 467 5.98 13.98 11.23
C ASN A 467 6.88 13.89 12.48
N ALA A 468 8.19 13.70 12.32
CA ALA A 468 9.12 13.58 13.45
C ALA A 468 9.15 14.85 14.31
N ASP A 469 9.28 14.73 15.65
CA ASP A 469 9.45 15.89 16.52
C ASP A 469 10.82 16.55 16.30
N VAL A 470 10.86 17.88 16.21
CA VAL A 470 12.09 18.64 16.00
C VAL A 470 13.13 18.36 17.09
N ASN A 471 12.69 18.13 18.34
CA ASN A 471 13.60 17.89 19.45
C ASN A 471 14.25 16.49 19.37
N ASP A 472 13.58 15.55 18.75
CA ASP A 472 14.09 14.17 18.58
C ASP A 472 15.17 14.04 17.50
N ILE A 473 15.22 15.01 16.57
CA ILE A 473 16.03 14.96 15.34
C ILE A 473 17.10 16.07 15.27
N LYS A 474 17.41 16.70 16.40
CA LYS A 474 18.48 17.72 16.47
C LYS A 474 19.86 17.08 16.25
N ALA A 475 20.64 17.69 15.34
CA ALA A 475 22.02 17.31 15.05
C ALA A 475 22.74 18.50 14.41
N ASP A 476 24.07 18.40 14.25
CA ASP A 476 24.84 19.39 13.48
C ASP A 476 24.62 19.22 11.99
N CYS A 477 24.49 17.97 11.56
CA CYS A 477 24.41 17.60 10.15
C CYS A 477 23.16 16.77 9.88
N LEU A 478 22.44 17.10 8.80
CA LEU A 478 21.41 16.28 8.20
C LEU A 478 21.97 15.57 6.98
N ILE A 479 21.70 14.27 6.85
CA ILE A 479 22.07 13.47 5.68
C ILE A 479 20.84 12.94 4.98
N MET A 480 20.84 13.01 3.64
CA MET A 480 19.88 12.39 2.75
C MET A 480 20.63 11.69 1.61
N SER A 481 20.54 10.37 1.54
CA SER A 481 21.20 9.59 0.49
C SER A 481 20.16 9.01 -0.46
N ASP A 482 20.17 9.46 -1.72
CA ASP A 482 19.20 9.07 -2.76
C ASP A 482 17.75 9.20 -2.23
N LEU A 483 17.39 10.36 -1.65
CA LEU A 483 16.12 10.57 -0.97
C LEU A 483 15.42 11.88 -1.34
N PHE A 484 16.13 13.00 -1.57
CA PHE A 484 15.51 14.31 -1.74
C PHE A 484 14.52 14.33 -2.91
N GLU A 485 14.81 13.64 -3.99
CA GLU A 485 13.97 13.46 -5.19
C GLU A 485 12.69 12.67 -4.94
N HIS A 486 12.59 11.97 -3.80
CA HIS A 486 11.42 11.18 -3.40
C HIS A 486 10.39 11.98 -2.61
N PHE A 487 10.72 13.19 -2.13
CA PHE A 487 9.75 14.01 -1.39
C PHE A 487 8.55 14.40 -2.26
N TYR A 488 7.35 14.22 -1.72
CA TYR A 488 6.12 14.70 -2.36
C TYR A 488 5.97 16.22 -2.23
N HIS A 489 6.49 16.77 -1.13
CA HIS A 489 6.43 18.19 -0.75
C HIS A 489 7.82 18.70 -0.31
N PRO A 490 8.79 18.81 -1.24
CA PRO A 490 10.17 19.18 -0.87
C PRO A 490 10.28 20.54 -0.19
N LEU A 491 9.37 21.49 -0.47
CA LEU A 491 9.37 22.79 0.21
C LEU A 491 9.04 22.65 1.71
N LEU A 492 8.07 21.78 2.08
CA LEU A 492 7.75 21.51 3.48
C LEU A 492 8.93 20.82 4.20
N ALA A 493 9.63 19.93 3.51
CA ALA A 493 10.84 19.32 4.03
C ALA A 493 11.93 20.39 4.29
N LEU A 494 12.16 21.30 3.34
CA LEU A 494 13.13 22.39 3.49
C LEU A 494 12.74 23.38 4.61
N GLU A 495 11.45 23.70 4.77
CA GLU A 495 10.98 24.48 5.90
C GLU A 495 11.28 23.80 7.24
N LYS A 496 11.09 22.48 7.31
CA LYS A 496 11.40 21.71 8.50
C LYS A 496 12.91 21.65 8.75
N ILE A 497 13.73 21.43 7.72
CA ILE A 497 15.19 21.48 7.79
C ILE A 497 15.64 22.82 8.38
N LYS A 498 15.08 23.93 7.89
CA LYS A 498 15.35 25.27 8.42
C LYS A 498 14.95 25.42 9.90
N LYS A 499 13.80 24.86 10.32
CA LYS A 499 13.34 24.86 11.72
C LYS A 499 14.23 24.02 12.64
N CYS A 500 14.72 22.86 12.16
CA CYS A 500 15.66 22.01 12.89
C CYS A 500 17.03 22.66 13.05
N ASN A 501 17.36 23.63 12.20
CA ASN A 501 18.51 24.50 12.30
C ASN A 501 19.87 23.76 12.20
N TYR A 502 19.96 22.74 11.34
CA TYR A 502 21.21 22.05 11.05
C TYR A 502 22.29 23.03 10.54
N GLU A 503 23.56 22.82 10.92
CA GLU A 503 24.67 23.61 10.39
C GLU A 503 25.05 23.15 8.98
N TYR A 504 24.94 21.83 8.73
CA TYR A 504 25.23 21.21 7.44
C TYR A 504 24.04 20.35 6.97
N VAL A 505 23.81 20.35 5.65
CA VAL A 505 22.92 19.41 4.97
C VAL A 505 23.73 18.74 3.88
N ILE A 506 23.85 17.40 3.94
CA ILE A 506 24.66 16.63 2.99
C ILE A 506 23.75 15.71 2.20
N LEU A 507 23.85 15.79 0.87
CA LEU A 507 23.07 14.97 -0.05
C LEU A 507 23.99 14.05 -0.86
N ASN A 508 23.56 12.81 -1.05
CA ASN A 508 23.86 12.03 -2.22
C ASN A 508 22.64 12.09 -3.12
N HIS A 509 22.75 12.67 -4.31
CA HIS A 509 21.62 13.00 -5.20
C HIS A 509 21.91 12.53 -6.63
N PRO A 510 20.93 12.01 -7.39
CA PRO A 510 21.12 11.69 -8.79
C PRO A 510 21.54 12.92 -9.62
N ASP A 511 22.47 12.71 -10.56
CA ASP A 511 22.84 13.73 -11.54
C ASP A 511 21.87 13.70 -12.72
N PHE A 512 20.74 14.43 -12.61
CA PHE A 512 19.73 14.48 -13.66
C PHE A 512 20.26 15.08 -14.96
N ASP A 513 21.13 16.09 -14.90
CA ASP A 513 21.68 16.74 -16.09
C ASP A 513 22.53 15.76 -16.91
N TYR A 514 23.35 14.97 -16.22
CA TYR A 514 24.14 13.92 -16.86
C TYR A 514 23.25 12.78 -17.38
N ALA A 515 22.29 12.32 -16.59
CA ALA A 515 21.46 11.18 -16.92
C ALA A 515 20.58 11.43 -18.17
N ILE A 516 19.99 12.62 -18.30
CA ILE A 516 19.22 13.01 -19.49
C ILE A 516 20.12 13.02 -20.73
N LYS A 517 21.30 13.64 -20.66
CA LYS A 517 22.22 13.75 -21.79
C LYS A 517 22.76 12.40 -22.28
N ASN A 518 22.87 11.43 -21.37
CA ASN A 518 23.46 10.12 -21.66
C ASN A 518 22.42 8.98 -21.70
N ASN A 519 21.14 9.29 -21.75
CA ASN A 519 20.03 8.32 -21.80
C ASN A 519 20.10 7.25 -20.69
N HIS A 520 20.51 7.63 -19.46
CA HIS A 520 20.53 6.72 -18.32
C HIS A 520 19.11 6.40 -17.85
N CYS A 521 18.73 5.14 -17.86
CA CYS A 521 17.39 4.64 -17.48
C CYS A 521 17.10 4.68 -15.98
N ILE A 522 17.49 5.73 -15.23
CA ILE A 522 17.30 5.80 -13.77
C ILE A 522 16.44 6.95 -13.28
N ILE A 523 16.17 7.94 -14.14
CA ILE A 523 15.62 9.22 -13.67
C ILE A 523 14.11 9.28 -13.70
N LEU A 524 13.46 8.69 -14.70
CA LEU A 524 12.01 8.71 -14.84
C LEU A 524 11.40 7.41 -14.31
N ASN A 525 11.26 7.30 -13.00
CA ASN A 525 10.56 6.21 -12.33
C ASN A 525 9.49 6.76 -11.39
N ILE A 526 8.63 5.91 -10.87
CA ILE A 526 7.48 6.33 -10.05
C ILE A 526 7.87 6.94 -8.70
N GLU A 527 9.07 6.69 -8.22
CA GLU A 527 9.53 7.16 -6.92
C GLU A 527 10.24 8.51 -6.98
N HIS A 528 10.83 8.86 -8.12
CA HIS A 528 11.41 10.19 -8.35
C HIS A 528 10.31 11.18 -8.68
N THR A 529 9.74 11.81 -7.66
CA THR A 529 8.52 12.62 -7.78
C THR A 529 8.71 13.95 -8.51
N PHE A 530 9.94 14.41 -8.64
CA PHE A 530 10.35 15.58 -9.41
C PHE A 530 11.81 15.46 -9.87
N GLN A 531 12.15 16.26 -10.89
CA GLN A 531 13.49 16.34 -11.45
C GLN A 531 13.84 17.80 -11.67
N ILE A 532 15.02 18.17 -11.23
CA ILE A 532 15.52 19.54 -11.27
C ILE A 532 17.01 19.56 -11.64
N GLU A 533 17.40 20.56 -12.40
CA GLU A 533 18.83 20.84 -12.70
C GLU A 533 19.60 21.23 -11.45
N HIS A 534 20.92 21.07 -11.49
CA HIS A 534 21.80 21.43 -10.39
C HIS A 534 21.61 22.88 -9.92
N GLN A 535 21.51 23.83 -10.84
CA GLN A 535 21.38 25.26 -10.51
C GLN A 535 20.05 25.53 -9.77
N LEU A 536 18.97 24.87 -10.18
CA LEU A 536 17.69 24.99 -9.51
C LEU A 536 17.77 24.35 -8.10
N LEU A 537 18.40 23.19 -7.94
CA LEU A 537 18.65 22.57 -6.64
C LEU A 537 19.42 23.50 -5.69
N PHE A 538 20.51 24.08 -6.18
CA PHE A 538 21.33 25.02 -5.38
C PHE A 538 20.55 26.27 -5.01
N GLY A 539 19.82 26.86 -5.93
CA GLY A 539 18.95 28.01 -5.69
C GLY A 539 17.87 27.70 -4.67
N LEU A 540 17.29 26.49 -4.73
CA LEU A 540 16.28 26.04 -3.80
C LEU A 540 16.83 25.99 -2.35
N PHE A 541 17.98 25.34 -2.13
CA PHE A 541 18.62 25.31 -0.83
C PHE A 541 19.05 26.70 -0.34
N ASN A 542 19.55 27.57 -1.24
CA ASN A 542 19.91 28.95 -0.92
C ASN A 542 18.73 29.74 -0.37
N ASN A 543 17.53 29.58 -0.93
CA ASN A 543 16.32 30.26 -0.47
C ASN A 543 15.87 29.84 0.94
N TYR A 544 16.36 28.68 1.40
CA TYR A 544 16.12 28.19 2.77
C TYR A 544 17.31 28.41 3.73
N GLY A 545 18.33 29.16 3.29
CA GLY A 545 19.45 29.57 4.14
C GLY A 545 20.66 28.63 4.09
N TYR A 546 20.80 27.84 3.02
CA TYR A 546 21.89 26.89 2.84
C TYR A 546 22.62 27.12 1.51
N VAL A 547 23.94 27.33 1.56
CA VAL A 547 24.78 27.55 0.38
C VAL A 547 25.63 26.32 0.11
N LEU A 548 25.78 25.95 -1.16
CA LEU A 548 26.68 24.88 -1.56
C LEU A 548 28.12 25.21 -1.09
N ASN A 549 28.68 24.33 -0.28
CA ASN A 549 30.00 24.43 0.30
C ASN A 549 31.02 23.49 -0.38
N ARG A 550 30.62 22.24 -0.62
CA ARG A 550 31.44 21.23 -1.31
C ARG A 550 30.61 20.43 -2.30
N ARG A 551 31.23 20.00 -3.39
CA ARG A 551 30.64 19.11 -4.40
C ARG A 551 31.67 18.08 -4.87
N VAL A 552 31.23 16.83 -5.01
CA VAL A 552 31.96 15.76 -5.69
C VAL A 552 31.04 15.08 -6.68
N ASP A 553 31.47 14.97 -7.94
CA ASP A 553 30.75 14.26 -8.98
C ASP A 553 31.22 12.79 -8.96
N TYR A 554 30.33 11.89 -8.50
CA TYR A 554 30.65 10.48 -8.34
C TYR A 554 30.24 9.70 -9.60
N ARG A 555 31.23 9.22 -10.37
CA ARG A 555 31.06 8.38 -11.57
C ARG A 555 30.03 8.92 -12.59
N ASN A 556 29.86 10.22 -12.65
CA ASN A 556 28.96 10.94 -13.57
C ASN A 556 27.45 10.62 -13.43
N PHE A 557 26.99 9.95 -12.38
CA PHE A 557 25.57 9.69 -12.18
C PHE A 557 25.03 10.03 -10.77
N SER A 558 25.91 10.38 -9.83
CA SER A 558 25.56 10.84 -8.49
C SER A 558 26.39 12.05 -8.09
N LEU A 559 25.80 12.91 -7.28
CA LEU A 559 26.43 14.11 -6.74
C LEU A 559 26.49 13.99 -5.22
N PHE A 560 27.67 14.16 -4.65
CA PHE A 560 27.82 14.40 -3.23
C PHE A 560 27.89 15.90 -3.00
N LEU A 561 26.90 16.43 -2.31
CA LEU A 561 26.71 17.87 -2.10
C LEU A 561 26.66 18.17 -0.61
N GLU A 562 27.50 19.08 -0.16
CA GLU A 562 27.44 19.62 1.18
C GLU A 562 26.96 21.08 1.12
N PHE A 563 25.85 21.35 1.75
CA PHE A 563 25.33 22.69 1.95
C PHE A 563 25.62 23.15 3.38
N LYS A 564 26.12 24.37 3.52
CA LYS A 564 26.38 24.99 4.83
C LYS A 564 25.37 26.08 5.08
N LYS A 565 24.86 26.14 6.31
CA LYS A 565 23.98 27.20 6.76
C LYS A 565 24.67 28.55 6.71
N GLN A 566 23.98 29.55 6.18
CA GLN A 566 24.48 30.93 6.11
C GLN A 566 23.35 31.94 6.39
N SER A 567 23.67 32.97 7.17
CA SER A 567 22.78 34.08 7.44
C SER A 567 22.81 35.11 6.30
N HIS A 568 21.69 35.79 6.06
CA HIS A 568 21.61 36.91 5.11
C HIS A 568 21.88 36.55 3.64
N LEU A 569 21.30 35.47 3.16
CA LEU A 569 21.32 35.15 1.73
C LEU A 569 20.29 35.96 0.94
N LEU A 570 20.68 36.38 -0.25
CA LEU A 570 19.75 36.96 -1.21
C LEU A 570 18.97 35.83 -1.90
N PRO A 571 17.64 35.96 -2.10
CA PRO A 571 16.86 34.96 -2.81
C PRO A 571 17.41 34.76 -4.22
N THR A 572 17.57 33.51 -4.60
CA THR A 572 17.97 33.11 -5.95
C THR A 572 16.72 32.79 -6.79
N PRO A 573 16.63 33.27 -8.02
CA PRO A 573 15.55 32.87 -8.92
C PRO A 573 15.48 31.34 -9.04
N ILE A 574 14.26 30.80 -8.91
CA ILE A 574 14.01 29.36 -9.04
C ILE A 574 13.52 29.12 -10.47
N LYS A 575 14.43 28.81 -11.38
CA LYS A 575 14.11 28.49 -12.76
C LYS A 575 15.15 27.54 -13.37
N ASN A 576 14.68 26.46 -14.01
CA ASN A 576 15.47 25.62 -14.91
C ASN A 576 15.72 26.32 -16.26
N HIS A 577 16.66 25.81 -17.01
CA HIS A 577 17.00 26.33 -18.34
C HIS A 577 16.61 25.31 -19.43
N GLY A 578 15.30 25.10 -19.66
CA GLY A 578 14.80 24.45 -20.86
C GLY A 578 14.86 22.91 -20.87
N THR A 579 14.57 22.25 -19.76
CA THR A 579 14.59 20.76 -19.65
C THR A 579 13.50 20.05 -20.45
N LYS A 580 12.43 20.74 -20.89
CA LYS A 580 11.29 20.13 -21.61
C LYS A 580 11.72 19.34 -22.85
N ASN A 581 12.49 19.96 -23.73
CA ASN A 581 12.94 19.32 -24.97
C ASN A 581 13.87 18.16 -24.68
N ASP A 582 14.75 18.30 -23.70
CA ASP A 582 15.69 17.25 -23.30
C ASP A 582 14.97 16.07 -22.67
N THR A 583 13.97 16.30 -21.81
CA THR A 583 13.13 15.25 -21.22
C THR A 583 12.32 14.51 -22.29
N LEU A 584 11.73 15.22 -23.26
CA LEU A 584 11.00 14.59 -24.37
C LEU A 584 11.93 13.80 -25.29
N ALA A 585 13.11 14.33 -25.60
CA ALA A 585 14.12 13.62 -26.39
C ALA A 585 14.57 12.33 -25.66
N TYR A 586 14.83 12.43 -24.38
CA TYR A 586 15.17 11.29 -23.53
C TYR A 586 14.08 10.19 -23.56
N VAL A 587 12.80 10.56 -23.33
CA VAL A 587 11.69 9.59 -23.37
C VAL A 587 11.59 8.93 -24.74
N ASN A 588 11.72 9.70 -25.81
CA ASN A 588 11.67 9.15 -27.18
C ASN A 588 12.83 8.18 -27.43
N ASN A 589 14.03 8.49 -26.94
CA ASN A 589 15.19 7.61 -27.08
C ASN A 589 14.98 6.29 -26.33
N ILE A 590 14.48 6.33 -25.08
CA ILE A 590 14.18 5.11 -24.31
C ILE A 590 13.11 4.27 -25.00
N ARG A 591 12.05 4.90 -25.54
CA ARG A 591 11.03 4.19 -26.34
C ARG A 591 11.59 3.56 -27.60
N ASN A 592 12.48 4.23 -28.30
CA ASN A 592 13.15 3.66 -29.48
C ASN A 592 13.99 2.45 -29.11
N ILE A 593 14.76 2.51 -28.02
CA ILE A 593 15.52 1.38 -27.48
C ILE A 593 14.57 0.22 -27.16
N SER A 594 13.49 0.46 -26.43
CA SER A 594 12.48 -0.55 -26.09
C SER A 594 11.85 -1.19 -27.34
N LYS A 595 11.54 -0.38 -28.35
CA LYS A 595 11.01 -0.84 -29.63
C LYS A 595 12.02 -1.73 -30.39
N ASN A 596 13.29 -1.35 -30.42
CA ASN A 596 14.34 -2.14 -31.08
C ASN A 596 14.56 -3.47 -30.36
N ILE A 597 14.54 -3.48 -29.01
CA ILE A 597 14.59 -4.71 -28.22
C ILE A 597 13.38 -5.61 -28.55
N ASN A 598 12.16 -5.08 -28.57
CA ASN A 598 10.95 -5.83 -28.90
C ASN A 598 11.03 -6.44 -30.30
N SER A 599 11.57 -5.69 -31.28
CA SER A 599 11.77 -6.19 -32.65
C SER A 599 12.79 -7.34 -32.69
N TYR A 600 13.92 -7.16 -32.00
CA TYR A 600 14.94 -8.19 -31.87
C TYR A 600 14.39 -9.49 -31.23
N ILE A 601 13.61 -9.39 -30.15
CA ILE A 601 12.96 -10.53 -29.51
C ILE A 601 12.01 -11.22 -30.50
N LYS A 602 11.23 -10.46 -31.26
CA LYS A 602 10.31 -10.99 -32.27
C LYS A 602 11.03 -11.74 -33.40
N GLU A 603 12.19 -11.27 -33.85
CA GLU A 603 13.00 -11.93 -34.86
C GLU A 603 13.67 -13.21 -34.37
N ASN A 604 13.78 -13.37 -33.05
CA ASN A 604 14.45 -14.49 -32.37
C ASN A 604 13.52 -15.27 -31.43
N GLU A 605 12.25 -15.42 -31.75
CA GLU A 605 11.20 -16.02 -30.88
C GLU A 605 11.48 -17.44 -30.36
N LEU A 606 12.42 -18.18 -30.97
CA LEU A 606 12.82 -19.51 -30.52
C LEU A 606 13.81 -19.50 -29.34
N ARG A 607 14.27 -18.34 -28.94
CA ARG A 607 15.22 -18.17 -27.85
C ARG A 607 14.52 -17.82 -26.55
N GLU A 608 15.15 -18.12 -25.40
CA GLU A 608 14.73 -17.64 -24.09
C GLU A 608 15.39 -16.31 -23.79
N PHE A 609 14.58 -15.33 -23.37
CA PHE A 609 15.07 -13.98 -23.07
C PHE A 609 15.05 -13.71 -21.57
N TYR A 610 16.14 -13.19 -21.08
CA TYR A 610 16.29 -12.66 -19.73
C TYR A 610 16.78 -11.21 -19.78
N ILE A 611 16.47 -10.44 -18.75
CA ILE A 611 16.94 -9.05 -18.63
C ILE A 611 17.64 -8.83 -17.28
N TRP A 612 18.72 -8.06 -17.27
CA TRP A 612 19.52 -7.69 -16.09
C TRP A 612 19.78 -6.18 -16.09
N PRO A 613 19.81 -5.51 -14.91
CA PRO A 613 19.58 -6.00 -13.55
C PRO A 613 18.08 -5.91 -13.15
N CYS A 614 17.73 -6.56 -12.05
CA CYS A 614 16.46 -6.33 -11.36
C CYS A 614 16.53 -4.99 -10.61
N SER A 615 16.34 -3.88 -11.32
CA SER A 615 16.51 -2.51 -10.81
C SER A 615 15.73 -1.49 -11.62
N VAL A 616 15.77 -0.24 -11.19
CA VAL A 616 15.16 0.92 -11.85
C VAL A 616 15.47 0.99 -13.35
N HIS A 617 16.67 0.60 -13.80
CA HIS A 617 17.03 0.58 -15.22
C HIS A 617 16.06 -0.25 -16.06
N THR A 618 15.80 -1.48 -15.64
CA THR A 618 14.87 -2.39 -16.32
C THR A 618 13.43 -1.89 -16.22
N PHE A 619 13.03 -1.38 -15.05
CA PHE A 619 11.67 -0.87 -14.85
C PHE A 619 11.38 0.35 -15.71
N THR A 620 12.35 1.22 -15.92
CA THR A 620 12.21 2.36 -16.83
C THR A 620 11.95 1.90 -18.27
N LEU A 621 12.61 0.83 -18.72
CA LEU A 621 12.33 0.26 -20.05
C LEU A 621 10.90 -0.32 -20.12
N PHE A 622 10.46 -1.04 -19.09
CA PHE A 622 9.08 -1.57 -19.03
C PHE A 622 8.05 -0.44 -19.02
N LEU A 623 8.30 0.63 -18.28
CA LEU A 623 7.47 1.82 -18.25
C LEU A 623 7.36 2.48 -19.64
N PHE A 624 8.42 2.44 -20.44
CA PHE A 624 8.49 3.03 -21.77
C PHE A 624 8.49 1.96 -22.88
N ASP A 625 7.43 1.17 -22.92
CA ASP A 625 7.00 0.30 -24.01
C ASP A 625 7.84 -0.99 -24.23
N LEU A 626 8.77 -1.38 -23.34
CA LEU A 626 9.40 -2.70 -23.41
C LEU A 626 8.41 -3.78 -22.95
N ASN A 627 8.15 -4.76 -23.82
CA ASN A 627 7.19 -5.84 -23.51
C ASN A 627 7.79 -6.85 -22.54
N TYR A 628 7.54 -6.66 -21.26
CA TYR A 628 8.03 -7.53 -20.18
C TYR A 628 7.51 -8.99 -20.28
N THR A 629 6.34 -9.23 -20.92
CA THR A 629 5.75 -10.58 -21.02
C THR A 629 6.55 -11.50 -21.95
N LYS A 630 7.52 -10.97 -22.68
CA LYS A 630 8.41 -11.72 -23.56
C LYS A 630 9.66 -12.24 -22.87
N PHE A 631 9.88 -11.85 -21.62
CA PHE A 631 11.02 -12.31 -20.84
C PHE A 631 10.63 -13.55 -20.00
N THR A 632 11.52 -14.54 -19.98
CA THR A 632 11.43 -15.72 -19.12
C THR A 632 11.65 -15.36 -17.65
N GLY A 633 12.47 -14.35 -17.39
CA GLY A 633 12.74 -13.84 -16.05
C GLY A 633 13.62 -12.61 -16.04
N ILE A 634 13.78 -12.05 -14.86
CA ILE A 634 14.73 -10.95 -14.59
C ILE A 634 15.89 -11.48 -13.75
N LEU A 635 17.07 -10.89 -13.90
CA LEU A 635 18.29 -11.39 -13.29
C LEU A 635 18.88 -10.38 -12.30
N ASP A 636 19.39 -10.90 -11.19
CA ASP A 636 20.23 -10.16 -10.24
C ASP A 636 21.12 -11.13 -9.48
N ASN A 637 22.19 -10.64 -8.85
CA ASN A 637 23.03 -11.44 -7.96
C ASN A 637 22.82 -11.12 -6.47
N SER A 638 21.96 -10.15 -6.15
CA SER A 638 21.61 -9.83 -4.77
C SER A 638 20.84 -10.96 -4.11
N PRO A 639 21.32 -11.54 -2.99
CA PRO A 639 20.58 -12.59 -2.25
C PRO A 639 19.20 -12.14 -1.82
N ASN A 640 19.00 -10.84 -1.60
CA ASN A 640 17.74 -10.26 -1.15
C ASN A 640 16.67 -10.22 -2.26
N LYS A 641 17.08 -10.35 -3.53
CA LYS A 641 16.18 -10.30 -4.69
C LYS A 641 15.91 -11.66 -5.30
N ILE A 642 16.89 -12.57 -5.25
CA ILE A 642 16.78 -13.90 -5.86
C ILE A 642 15.62 -14.68 -5.24
N GLY A 643 14.79 -15.28 -6.08
CA GLY A 643 13.60 -16.05 -5.68
C GLY A 643 12.35 -15.20 -5.44
N LYS A 644 12.41 -13.89 -5.62
CA LYS A 644 11.27 -12.98 -5.45
C LYS A 644 10.67 -12.54 -6.79
N TYR A 645 9.40 -12.19 -6.75
CA TYR A 645 8.67 -11.64 -7.89
C TYR A 645 8.65 -10.11 -7.84
N ILE A 646 8.74 -9.49 -9.02
CA ILE A 646 8.58 -8.06 -9.17
C ILE A 646 7.10 -7.72 -9.11
N ASP A 647 6.77 -6.74 -8.31
CA ASP A 647 5.40 -6.25 -8.19
C ASP A 647 4.86 -5.74 -9.55
N GLY A 648 3.65 -6.18 -9.90
CA GLY A 648 2.96 -5.77 -11.12
C GLY A 648 3.49 -6.35 -12.43
N TYR A 649 4.65 -7.03 -12.45
CA TYR A 649 5.24 -7.59 -13.68
C TYR A 649 5.27 -9.10 -13.75
N ASP A 650 4.96 -9.79 -12.67
CA ASP A 650 4.89 -11.27 -12.61
C ASP A 650 6.18 -12.00 -13.01
N LEU A 651 7.32 -11.30 -12.98
CA LEU A 651 8.63 -11.81 -13.33
C LEU A 651 9.39 -12.26 -12.08
N LEU A 652 9.89 -13.51 -12.13
CA LEU A 652 10.74 -14.06 -11.07
C LEU A 652 12.19 -13.56 -11.22
N CYS A 653 12.77 -13.05 -10.14
CA CYS A 653 14.18 -12.69 -10.09
C CYS A 653 15.05 -13.94 -9.87
N SER A 654 15.95 -14.22 -10.80
CA SER A 654 16.87 -15.35 -10.79
C SER A 654 18.32 -14.90 -10.69
N SER A 655 19.21 -15.81 -10.27
CA SER A 655 20.64 -15.52 -10.18
C SER A 655 21.29 -15.42 -11.55
N PHE A 656 21.93 -14.28 -11.83
CA PHE A 656 22.72 -14.08 -13.05
C PHE A 656 23.89 -15.08 -13.17
N ASP A 657 24.64 -15.27 -12.09
CA ASP A 657 25.79 -16.21 -12.07
C ASP A 657 25.36 -17.67 -12.29
N LYS A 658 24.16 -18.05 -11.78
CA LYS A 658 23.63 -19.40 -12.01
C LYS A 658 23.25 -19.59 -13.47
N LEU A 659 22.65 -18.57 -14.11
CA LEU A 659 22.24 -18.65 -15.51
C LEU A 659 23.46 -18.73 -16.45
N LEU A 660 24.50 -17.94 -16.20
CA LEU A 660 25.75 -18.02 -16.99
C LEU A 660 26.40 -19.43 -16.92
N LYS A 661 26.25 -20.14 -15.79
CA LYS A 661 26.76 -21.52 -15.64
C LYS A 661 25.99 -22.56 -16.45
N ILE A 662 24.71 -22.30 -16.79
CA ILE A 662 23.93 -23.16 -17.69
C ILE A 662 24.52 -23.13 -19.09
N ASN A 663 25.05 -21.97 -19.51
CA ASN A 663 25.85 -21.81 -20.72
C ASN A 663 25.15 -22.32 -21.99
N ASP A 664 23.88 -21.92 -22.18
CA ASP A 664 23.05 -22.38 -23.31
C ASP A 664 22.97 -21.31 -24.41
N LYS A 665 23.29 -21.72 -25.65
CA LYS A 665 23.24 -20.86 -26.84
C LYS A 665 21.82 -20.35 -27.18
N ASN A 666 20.78 -21.02 -26.67
CA ASN A 666 19.40 -20.59 -26.88
C ASN A 666 18.96 -19.47 -25.94
N ILE A 667 19.82 -19.08 -24.98
CA ILE A 667 19.54 -18.01 -24.04
C ILE A 667 20.16 -16.70 -24.54
N THR A 668 19.36 -15.64 -24.51
CA THR A 668 19.82 -14.25 -24.71
C THR A 668 19.58 -13.44 -23.44
N ILE A 669 20.61 -12.74 -22.96
CA ILE A 669 20.55 -11.86 -21.80
C ILE A 669 20.70 -10.42 -22.28
N ILE A 670 19.71 -9.57 -22.00
CA ILE A 670 19.73 -8.14 -22.30
C ILE A 670 20.20 -7.40 -21.05
N ILE A 671 21.27 -6.62 -21.19
CA ILE A 671 21.88 -5.83 -20.12
C ILE A 671 21.34 -4.40 -20.20
N SER A 672 20.49 -4.02 -19.28
CA SER A 672 19.88 -2.67 -19.22
C SER A 672 20.69 -1.68 -18.36
N GLY A 673 21.64 -2.15 -17.56
CA GLY A 673 22.53 -1.32 -16.74
C GLY A 673 23.96 -1.32 -17.28
N ALA A 674 24.63 -0.19 -17.19
CA ALA A 674 26.06 -0.10 -17.52
C ALA A 674 26.90 -0.69 -16.38
N ASN A 675 27.65 -1.75 -16.64
CA ASN A 675 28.60 -2.29 -15.68
C ASN A 675 29.75 -3.03 -16.38
N ASP A 676 30.96 -2.49 -16.27
CA ASP A 676 32.16 -3.10 -16.86
C ASP A 676 32.44 -4.50 -16.30
N TYR A 677 32.05 -4.77 -15.05
CA TYR A 677 32.14 -6.09 -14.41
C TYR A 677 31.30 -7.15 -15.17
N ILE A 678 30.12 -6.78 -15.69
CA ILE A 678 29.29 -7.70 -16.46
C ILE A 678 29.92 -8.00 -17.82
N LYS A 679 30.60 -7.03 -18.44
CA LYS A 679 31.35 -7.26 -19.68
C LYS A 679 32.44 -8.31 -19.50
N GLU A 680 33.14 -8.29 -18.37
CA GLU A 680 34.17 -9.30 -18.05
C GLU A 680 33.57 -10.69 -17.82
N LEU A 681 32.45 -10.78 -17.06
CA LEU A 681 31.77 -12.05 -16.78
C LEU A 681 31.20 -12.71 -18.05
N SER A 682 30.73 -11.91 -19.00
CA SER A 682 30.10 -12.38 -20.22
C SER A 682 31.07 -12.98 -21.25
N LEU A 683 32.37 -12.69 -21.18
CA LEU A 683 33.40 -13.09 -22.14
C LEU A 683 33.55 -14.62 -22.32
N ASN A 684 33.15 -15.42 -21.32
CA ASN A 684 33.26 -16.88 -21.33
C ASN A 684 31.91 -17.61 -21.40
N SER A 685 30.83 -16.92 -21.72
CA SER A 685 29.50 -17.53 -21.82
C SER A 685 29.13 -17.87 -23.26
N GLU A 686 28.46 -19.01 -23.48
CA GLU A 686 27.81 -19.34 -24.74
C GLU A 686 26.43 -18.66 -24.89
N CYS A 687 25.88 -18.10 -23.79
CA CYS A 687 24.67 -17.26 -23.86
C CYS A 687 24.96 -16.02 -24.69
N GLU A 688 24.02 -15.60 -25.52
CA GLU A 688 24.13 -14.34 -26.22
C GLU A 688 23.92 -13.17 -25.26
N ILE A 689 24.87 -12.24 -25.20
CA ILE A 689 24.77 -11.06 -24.37
C ILE A 689 24.56 -9.83 -25.26
N LYS A 690 23.50 -9.08 -25.00
CA LYS A 690 23.19 -7.82 -25.67
C LYS A 690 23.18 -6.67 -24.68
N PHE A 691 23.84 -5.58 -25.03
CA PHE A 691 23.86 -4.34 -24.25
C PHE A 691 22.88 -3.32 -24.84
N LEU A 692 22.47 -2.31 -24.04
CA LEU A 692 21.56 -1.28 -24.55
C LEU A 692 22.16 -0.56 -25.76
N GLU A 693 23.48 -0.39 -25.81
CA GLU A 693 24.19 0.22 -26.94
C GLU A 693 23.94 -0.50 -28.27
N ASP A 694 23.70 -1.82 -28.23
CA ASP A 694 23.38 -2.62 -29.44
C ASP A 694 22.00 -2.25 -30.04
N PHE A 695 21.16 -1.54 -29.29
CA PHE A 695 19.81 -1.14 -29.65
C PHE A 695 19.66 0.38 -29.84
N ILE A 696 20.73 1.15 -29.68
CA ILE A 696 20.77 2.59 -29.99
C ILE A 696 21.12 2.72 -31.49
N GLN A 697 20.18 3.25 -32.28
CA GLN A 697 20.41 3.58 -33.67
C GLN A 697 20.52 5.07 -33.87
#